data_bc260fe95f03fef652803f64f1fc1985
#
_entry.id   bc260fe95f03fef652803f64f1fc1985
#
_cell.length_a   1.000
_cell.length_b   1.000
_cell.length_c   1.000
_cell.angle_alpha   90.00
_cell.angle_beta   90.00
_cell.angle_gamma   90.00
#
_symmetry.space_group_name_H-M   'P 1'
#
loop_
_entity.id
_entity.type
_entity.pdbx_description
1 polymer ?
#
loop_
_entity_poly.entity_id
_entity_poly.type
_entity_poly.pdbx_seq_one_letter_code
_entity_poly.pdbx_strand_id
1 'polypeptide(L)'
;MNKNQTLVSLAIFTALYSQQSMADLRDQCLMGVPHFTGEVVQGDLNTLPVYIEADDAEINQPTQAVYQGNVDVRQGNRHLMADSVEVKQSGNHQAPQRFAYIRGGFDYKDNQLNMLGKNADFNLDSHDGHATNADYELVGRQGRGKAEHINLQNDYRVMKNATFTSCLRGDNAWAVDASEIRQYVKEEYAEMWHARFKVHGVPVFYTPYLQLPIGDRRRSGLLIPSGGSSSRDGFWYMQPIYWNIAPNYDMTVTPKYMSHRGWQLNGEFRYLTSIGEGKVAGEYLGRDRYDEYISDKRKRHLFYWNHSSSFLENWRFNVNYTRVSDKRYFNDFDSQYGSSTDGYADQYARIAYYKPNYNFSLSARQFQVFDENLSIGPYRAMPQMDFNYYKHDLANGWLDFKWYSQAVRFDNDSDLMPTAWRFHIEPSLASSMSNEYGGLKVETKLYGTRYEQKKGSGVNAEEVQKNINRVIPQFKLDLQTVLARDTTFLKDYTQTFEPHIQYLYRPYRDQSNIGSKQRTSDYLGFGYDSALVQQDYYSLFRDRRYSGLDRISSANQMTLGGTTRFYDKAGDERFNLSAGQIYYLNDSRIDDNPANKTPTSSSSWALESNWKMSDHWRWRGSYQYDTNTHATSLANTSLEYNPAKDNLIQLNYRYASQNYIDQNLGRSANAYRQDIQQIGLVTAWEVSDNWSVVGKYYHDLALKKPVE
;
A
#
# COMPACT_ATOMS: atom_id res chain seq x y z
N MET A 1 29.71 -10.19 -29.47
CA MET A 1 28.36 -9.66 -29.21
C MET A 1 27.32 -10.70 -29.60
N ASN A 2 26.63 -11.27 -28.63
CA ASN A 2 25.67 -12.37 -28.86
C ASN A 2 24.35 -11.81 -29.44
N LYS A 3 23.77 -12.52 -30.43
CA LYS A 3 22.51 -12.15 -31.10
C LYS A 3 21.32 -11.83 -30.13
N ASN A 4 21.37 -12.36 -28.92
CA ASN A 4 20.34 -12.12 -27.89
C ASN A 4 20.43 -10.74 -27.24
N GLN A 5 21.60 -10.10 -27.23
CA GLN A 5 21.74 -8.72 -26.68
C GLN A 5 21.21 -7.66 -27.66
N THR A 6 21.23 -7.96 -28.96
CA THR A 6 20.70 -7.06 -30.00
C THR A 6 19.17 -7.04 -30.02
N LEU A 7 18.50 -8.15 -29.68
CA LEU A 7 17.06 -8.26 -29.64
C LEU A 7 16.47 -7.52 -28.43
N VAL A 8 17.11 -7.56 -27.26
CA VAL A 8 16.69 -6.82 -26.07
C VAL A 8 16.88 -5.29 -26.27
N SER A 9 18.00 -4.91 -26.91
CA SER A 9 18.24 -3.49 -27.23
C SER A 9 17.24 -2.94 -28.26
N LEU A 10 16.83 -3.78 -29.26
CA LEU A 10 15.85 -3.38 -30.27
C LEU A 10 14.41 -3.26 -29.67
N ALA A 11 14.03 -4.13 -28.73
CA ALA A 11 12.75 -4.09 -28.04
C ALA A 11 12.63 -2.85 -27.14
N ILE A 12 13.72 -2.43 -26.50
CA ILE A 12 13.77 -1.20 -25.69
C ILE A 12 13.69 0.05 -26.58
N PHE A 13 14.33 0.03 -27.76
CA PHE A 13 14.30 1.17 -28.70
C PHE A 13 12.93 1.33 -29.38
N THR A 14 12.22 0.26 -29.69
CA THR A 14 10.87 0.35 -30.29
C THR A 14 9.81 0.79 -29.27
N ALA A 15 9.96 0.49 -27.98
CA ALA A 15 9.06 0.99 -26.92
C ALA A 15 9.21 2.51 -26.66
N LEU A 16 10.37 3.10 -27.01
CA LEU A 16 10.63 4.53 -26.82
C LEU A 16 10.04 5.44 -27.92
N TYR A 17 9.55 4.87 -29.03
CA TYR A 17 9.04 5.64 -30.18
C TYR A 17 7.52 5.71 -30.30
N SER A 18 6.75 5.00 -29.46
CA SER A 18 5.27 5.12 -29.46
C SER A 18 4.79 6.27 -28.58
N GLN A 19 5.00 7.49 -29.01
CA GLN A 19 4.25 8.64 -28.49
C GLN A 19 2.85 8.65 -29.12
N GLN A 20 1.94 7.80 -28.65
CA GLN A 20 0.52 8.05 -28.78
C GLN A 20 0.04 8.64 -27.47
N SER A 21 -0.56 9.82 -27.54
CA SER A 21 -1.26 10.44 -26.42
C SER A 21 -2.33 9.48 -25.92
N MET A 22 -2.09 8.81 -24.80
CA MET A 22 -3.11 8.00 -24.15
C MET A 22 -4.13 8.93 -23.51
N ALA A 23 -5.36 8.88 -24.00
CA ALA A 23 -6.50 9.42 -23.30
C ALA A 23 -6.65 8.66 -21.96
N ASP A 24 -7.07 9.35 -20.92
CA ASP A 24 -7.27 8.76 -19.60
C ASP A 24 -8.20 7.53 -19.72
N LEU A 25 -7.80 6.38 -19.18
CA LEU A 25 -8.58 5.14 -19.18
C LEU A 25 -10.00 5.33 -18.62
N ARG A 26 -10.19 6.26 -17.69
CA ARG A 26 -11.52 6.64 -17.19
C ARG A 26 -12.38 7.29 -18.26
N ASP A 27 -11.81 8.14 -19.09
CA ASP A 27 -12.54 8.79 -20.19
C ASP A 27 -12.83 7.79 -21.32
N GLN A 28 -11.95 6.83 -21.57
CA GLN A 28 -12.21 5.73 -22.51
C GLN A 28 -13.30 4.77 -22.01
N CYS A 29 -13.36 4.48 -20.73
CA CYS A 29 -14.43 3.64 -20.15
C CYS A 29 -15.82 4.27 -20.22
N LEU A 30 -15.92 5.59 -20.34
CA LEU A 30 -17.18 6.31 -20.44
C LEU A 30 -17.54 6.68 -21.90
N MET A 31 -16.58 6.66 -22.82
CA MET A 31 -16.80 6.90 -24.25
C MET A 31 -17.57 5.71 -24.86
N GLY A 32 -18.75 5.99 -25.42
CA GLY A 32 -19.62 4.99 -26.05
C GLY A 32 -20.62 4.32 -25.11
N VAL A 33 -20.67 4.71 -23.83
CA VAL A 33 -21.75 4.31 -22.91
C VAL A 33 -22.98 5.19 -23.19
N PRO A 34 -24.17 4.64 -23.39
CA PRO A 34 -25.37 5.45 -23.56
C PRO A 34 -25.65 6.31 -22.33
N HIS A 35 -25.89 7.60 -22.54
CA HIS A 35 -26.29 8.54 -21.50
C HIS A 35 -27.74 8.99 -21.71
N PHE A 36 -28.48 9.06 -20.63
CA PHE A 36 -29.81 9.65 -20.65
C PHE A 36 -29.67 11.19 -20.69
N THR A 37 -30.21 11.80 -21.75
CA THR A 37 -30.08 13.26 -21.98
C THR A 37 -31.30 14.06 -21.51
N GLY A 38 -32.40 13.38 -21.06
CA GLY A 38 -33.58 14.01 -20.50
C GLY A 38 -33.47 14.33 -19.01
N GLU A 39 -34.35 15.19 -18.50
CA GLU A 39 -34.54 15.35 -17.06
C GLU A 39 -35.15 14.05 -16.49
N VAL A 40 -34.49 13.53 -15.43
CA VAL A 40 -34.99 12.33 -14.74
C VAL A 40 -36.16 12.71 -13.86
N VAL A 41 -37.37 12.33 -14.27
CA VAL A 41 -38.58 12.51 -13.46
C VAL A 41 -38.56 11.52 -12.31
N GLN A 42 -38.62 12.03 -11.06
CA GLN A 42 -38.70 11.22 -9.84
C GLN A 42 -40.19 10.97 -9.48
N GLY A 43 -40.46 9.77 -8.98
CA GLY A 43 -41.80 9.36 -8.57
C GLY A 43 -42.38 8.20 -9.41
N ASP A 44 -43.66 7.92 -9.23
CA ASP A 44 -44.33 6.87 -9.99
C ASP A 44 -44.61 7.35 -11.42
N LEU A 45 -43.77 6.91 -12.37
CA LEU A 45 -43.89 7.26 -13.79
C LEU A 45 -45.26 6.83 -14.39
N ASN A 46 -45.95 5.88 -13.78
CA ASN A 46 -47.21 5.32 -14.27
C ASN A 46 -48.38 6.27 -14.06
N THR A 47 -48.24 7.26 -13.19
CA THR A 47 -49.22 8.31 -12.97
C THR A 47 -49.13 9.46 -13.98
N LEU A 48 -48.06 9.48 -14.80
CA LEU A 48 -47.84 10.51 -15.80
C LEU A 48 -48.64 10.27 -17.07
N PRO A 49 -49.04 11.31 -17.79
CA PRO A 49 -49.75 11.20 -19.05
C PRO A 49 -48.85 10.51 -20.11
N VAL A 50 -49.48 9.70 -20.96
CA VAL A 50 -48.86 9.10 -22.14
C VAL A 50 -49.18 9.99 -23.36
N TYR A 51 -48.12 10.40 -24.07
CA TYR A 51 -48.22 11.14 -25.32
C TYR A 51 -47.91 10.19 -26.47
N ILE A 52 -48.75 10.17 -27.49
CA ILE A 52 -48.59 9.32 -28.69
C ILE A 52 -48.69 10.21 -29.91
N GLU A 53 -47.68 10.16 -30.78
CA GLU A 53 -47.65 10.77 -32.11
C GLU A 53 -47.49 9.66 -33.17
N ALA A 54 -48.22 9.72 -34.28
CA ALA A 54 -48.15 8.76 -35.38
C ALA A 54 -48.58 9.41 -36.68
N ASP A 55 -48.18 8.84 -37.82
CA ASP A 55 -48.63 9.31 -39.14
C ASP A 55 -50.11 9.03 -39.35
N ASP A 56 -50.58 7.86 -38.87
CA ASP A 56 -51.98 7.41 -38.98
C ASP A 56 -52.46 6.82 -37.66
N ALA A 57 -53.75 7.05 -37.32
CA ALA A 57 -54.41 6.46 -36.15
C ALA A 57 -55.83 6.03 -36.43
N GLU A 58 -56.12 4.76 -36.27
CA GLU A 58 -57.46 4.20 -36.29
C GLU A 58 -57.92 3.85 -34.87
N ILE A 59 -58.96 4.52 -34.40
CA ILE A 59 -59.42 4.39 -33.00
C ILE A 59 -60.89 3.85 -33.00
N ASN A 60 -61.04 2.62 -32.50
CA ASN A 60 -62.30 1.96 -32.27
C ASN A 60 -62.62 1.92 -30.77
N GLN A 61 -63.09 3.02 -30.23
CA GLN A 61 -63.42 3.11 -28.82
C GLN A 61 -64.54 2.17 -28.39
N PRO A 62 -64.43 1.57 -27.16
CA PRO A 62 -63.37 1.65 -26.17
C PRO A 62 -62.32 0.54 -26.27
N THR A 63 -62.33 -0.30 -27.31
CA THR A 63 -61.69 -1.61 -27.31
C THR A 63 -60.36 -1.67 -28.03
N GLN A 64 -60.13 -0.79 -29.01
CA GLN A 64 -58.90 -0.88 -29.83
C GLN A 64 -58.48 0.50 -30.37
N ALA A 65 -57.19 0.74 -30.40
CA ALA A 65 -56.55 1.83 -31.13
C ALA A 65 -55.33 1.29 -31.87
N VAL A 66 -55.16 1.61 -33.13
CA VAL A 66 -54.03 1.21 -33.96
C VAL A 66 -53.33 2.50 -34.44
N TYR A 67 -52.05 2.62 -34.13
CA TYR A 67 -51.18 3.71 -34.59
C TYR A 67 -50.18 3.15 -35.60
N GLN A 68 -49.98 3.79 -36.71
CA GLN A 68 -49.12 3.33 -37.81
C GLN A 68 -48.26 4.47 -38.36
N GLY A 69 -47.02 4.13 -38.73
CA GLY A 69 -46.05 5.06 -39.28
C GLY A 69 -45.41 5.98 -38.21
N ASN A 70 -44.10 5.90 -38.06
CA ASN A 70 -43.31 6.73 -37.14
C ASN A 70 -43.92 6.95 -35.75
N VAL A 71 -44.48 5.87 -35.17
CA VAL A 71 -45.14 5.96 -33.87
C VAL A 71 -44.16 6.31 -32.80
N ASP A 72 -44.37 7.44 -32.13
CA ASP A 72 -43.55 7.98 -30.99
C ASP A 72 -44.41 8.01 -29.73
N VAL A 73 -44.04 7.22 -28.71
CA VAL A 73 -44.75 7.14 -27.43
C VAL A 73 -43.83 7.60 -26.30
N ARG A 74 -44.28 8.59 -25.53
CA ARG A 74 -43.53 9.18 -24.43
C ARG A 74 -44.32 9.14 -23.12
N GLN A 75 -43.68 8.69 -22.05
CA GLN A 75 -44.22 8.72 -20.67
C GLN A 75 -43.08 8.97 -19.65
N GLY A 76 -42.96 10.15 -19.14
CA GLY A 76 -41.89 10.53 -18.22
C GLY A 76 -40.50 10.26 -18.82
N ASN A 77 -39.75 9.35 -18.22
CA ASN A 77 -38.40 8.96 -18.69
C ASN A 77 -38.41 7.92 -19.80
N ARG A 78 -39.59 7.41 -20.18
CA ARG A 78 -39.74 6.32 -21.16
C ARG A 78 -40.06 6.90 -22.54
N HIS A 79 -39.33 6.44 -23.53
CA HIS A 79 -39.51 6.81 -24.93
C HIS A 79 -39.48 5.55 -25.79
N LEU A 80 -40.54 5.33 -26.56
CA LEU A 80 -40.69 4.21 -27.48
C LEU A 80 -40.95 4.74 -28.88
N MET A 81 -40.15 4.34 -29.84
CA MET A 81 -40.38 4.55 -31.27
C MET A 81 -40.66 3.21 -31.94
N ALA A 82 -41.68 3.13 -32.80
CA ALA A 82 -42.06 1.89 -33.47
C ALA A 82 -42.74 2.16 -34.84
N ASP A 83 -42.75 1.15 -35.71
CA ASP A 83 -43.46 1.22 -36.99
C ASP A 83 -44.97 1.14 -36.81
N SER A 84 -45.42 0.30 -35.84
CA SER A 84 -46.84 0.12 -35.55
C SER A 84 -47.06 -0.26 -34.09
N VAL A 85 -48.04 0.38 -33.44
CA VAL A 85 -48.49 0.08 -32.09
C VAL A 85 -50.00 -0.14 -32.07
N GLU A 86 -50.42 -1.31 -31.67
CA GLU A 86 -51.82 -1.63 -31.47
C GLU A 86 -52.13 -1.69 -29.98
N VAL A 87 -53.04 -0.87 -29.50
CA VAL A 87 -53.50 -0.87 -28.10
C VAL A 87 -54.88 -1.55 -28.04
N LYS A 88 -54.99 -2.63 -27.25
CA LYS A 88 -56.25 -3.34 -27.00
C LYS A 88 -56.64 -3.25 -25.53
N GLN A 89 -57.89 -2.99 -25.29
CA GLN A 89 -58.50 -3.06 -23.98
C GLN A 89 -59.31 -4.36 -23.87
N SER A 90 -58.98 -5.19 -22.89
CA SER A 90 -59.71 -6.42 -22.59
C SER A 90 -60.10 -6.45 -21.11
N GLY A 91 -61.20 -7.17 -20.79
CA GLY A 91 -61.68 -7.32 -19.41
C GLY A 91 -63.05 -6.71 -19.15
N ASN A 92 -63.61 -6.98 -17.95
CA ASN A 92 -64.90 -6.45 -17.54
C ASN A 92 -64.83 -4.94 -17.29
N HIS A 93 -65.94 -4.22 -17.50
CA HIS A 93 -66.02 -2.75 -17.26
C HIS A 93 -65.54 -2.26 -15.90
N GLN A 94 -65.36 -3.15 -14.90
CA GLN A 94 -64.90 -2.80 -13.54
C GLN A 94 -63.39 -2.91 -13.36
N ALA A 95 -62.66 -3.61 -14.26
CA ALA A 95 -61.17 -3.73 -14.22
C ALA A 95 -60.65 -3.97 -15.65
N PRO A 96 -60.66 -2.94 -16.51
CA PRO A 96 -60.11 -3.06 -17.86
C PRO A 96 -58.60 -3.23 -17.82
N GLN A 97 -58.05 -4.18 -18.59
CA GLN A 97 -56.62 -4.33 -18.82
C GLN A 97 -56.28 -3.86 -20.22
N ARG A 98 -55.25 -3.04 -20.36
CA ARG A 98 -54.79 -2.47 -21.62
C ARG A 98 -53.47 -3.10 -22.02
N PHE A 99 -53.40 -3.62 -23.22
CA PHE A 99 -52.21 -4.21 -23.80
C PHE A 99 -51.77 -3.42 -25.03
N ALA A 100 -50.47 -3.11 -25.13
CA ALA A 100 -49.87 -2.55 -26.33
C ALA A 100 -49.07 -3.64 -27.05
N TYR A 101 -49.36 -3.84 -28.32
CA TYR A 101 -48.70 -4.78 -29.23
C TYR A 101 -47.87 -4.01 -30.22
N ILE A 102 -46.57 -4.23 -30.25
CA ILE A 102 -45.62 -3.56 -31.14
C ILE A 102 -45.09 -4.57 -32.15
N ARG A 103 -45.20 -4.23 -33.43
CA ARG A 103 -44.78 -5.09 -34.52
C ARG A 103 -43.97 -4.31 -35.56
N GLY A 104 -43.04 -4.99 -36.25
CA GLY A 104 -42.25 -4.40 -37.32
C GLY A 104 -40.94 -3.79 -36.90
N GLY A 105 -40.71 -3.63 -35.62
CA GLY A 105 -39.48 -3.03 -35.03
C GLY A 105 -39.81 -2.00 -33.97
N PHE A 106 -38.92 -1.87 -32.99
CA PHE A 106 -39.01 -0.84 -31.95
C PHE A 106 -37.65 -0.39 -31.43
N ASP A 107 -37.58 0.86 -31.02
CA ASP A 107 -36.47 1.48 -30.25
C ASP A 107 -37.04 2.02 -28.93
N TYR A 108 -36.70 1.37 -27.82
CA TYR A 108 -37.09 1.78 -26.46
C TYR A 108 -35.91 2.34 -25.71
N LYS A 109 -36.12 3.50 -25.08
CA LYS A 109 -35.12 4.17 -24.28
C LYS A 109 -35.69 4.66 -22.95
N ASP A 110 -34.98 4.40 -21.86
CA ASP A 110 -35.25 5.02 -20.57
C ASP A 110 -33.94 5.40 -19.88
N ASN A 111 -34.00 5.88 -18.63
CA ASN A 111 -32.82 6.28 -17.85
C ASN A 111 -31.98 5.09 -17.33
N GLN A 112 -32.35 3.84 -17.64
CA GLN A 112 -31.64 2.63 -17.22
C GLN A 112 -31.26 1.71 -18.37
N LEU A 113 -32.06 1.70 -19.45
CA LEU A 113 -31.97 0.73 -20.52
C LEU A 113 -32.34 1.33 -21.89
N ASN A 114 -31.54 1.03 -22.90
CA ASN A 114 -31.90 1.16 -24.31
C ASN A 114 -32.11 -0.23 -24.86
N MET A 115 -33.16 -0.42 -25.67
CA MET A 115 -33.51 -1.71 -26.25
C MET A 115 -34.02 -1.55 -27.68
N LEU A 116 -33.42 -2.31 -28.60
CA LEU A 116 -33.83 -2.40 -29.99
C LEU A 116 -34.36 -3.82 -30.24
N GLY A 117 -35.56 -3.98 -30.74
CA GLY A 117 -36.14 -5.29 -30.96
C GLY A 117 -37.11 -5.35 -32.14
N LYS A 118 -37.60 -6.56 -32.43
CA LYS A 118 -38.54 -6.78 -33.55
C LYS A 118 -40.00 -6.66 -33.13
N ASN A 119 -40.36 -7.31 -32.01
CA ASN A 119 -41.72 -7.29 -31.50
C ASN A 119 -41.71 -7.14 -30.00
N ALA A 120 -42.70 -6.44 -29.47
CA ALA A 120 -42.89 -6.35 -28.02
C ALA A 120 -44.38 -6.29 -27.68
N ASP A 121 -44.75 -6.83 -26.53
CA ASP A 121 -46.07 -6.80 -25.95
C ASP A 121 -45.96 -6.24 -24.53
N PHE A 122 -46.73 -5.22 -24.20
CA PHE A 122 -46.73 -4.58 -22.89
C PHE A 122 -48.13 -4.54 -22.30
N ASN A 123 -48.28 -4.91 -21.05
CA ASN A 123 -49.42 -4.60 -20.24
C ASN A 123 -49.27 -3.19 -19.66
N LEU A 124 -50.09 -2.25 -20.10
CA LEU A 124 -50.01 -0.84 -19.73
C LEU A 124 -50.47 -0.59 -18.29
N ASP A 125 -51.16 -1.52 -17.65
CA ASP A 125 -51.68 -1.39 -16.29
C ASP A 125 -50.77 -2.06 -15.25
N SER A 126 -50.22 -3.25 -15.54
CA SER A 126 -49.25 -3.92 -14.66
C SER A 126 -47.78 -3.53 -14.96
N HIS A 127 -47.54 -2.93 -16.13
CA HIS A 127 -46.20 -2.57 -16.65
C HIS A 127 -45.29 -3.76 -16.93
N ASP A 128 -45.88 -4.95 -17.08
CA ASP A 128 -45.16 -6.12 -17.54
C ASP A 128 -44.99 -6.05 -19.06
N GLY A 129 -43.84 -6.48 -19.55
CA GLY A 129 -43.52 -6.48 -20.97
C GLY A 129 -42.85 -7.76 -21.42
N HIS A 130 -43.09 -8.12 -22.68
CA HIS A 130 -42.37 -9.19 -23.35
C HIS A 130 -41.82 -8.67 -24.68
N ALA A 131 -40.52 -8.86 -24.91
CA ALA A 131 -39.88 -8.51 -26.17
C ALA A 131 -39.18 -9.73 -26.78
N THR A 132 -39.09 -9.77 -28.10
CA THR A 132 -38.41 -10.84 -28.81
C THR A 132 -37.32 -10.32 -29.73
N ASN A 133 -36.21 -11.08 -29.82
CA ASN A 133 -35.03 -10.75 -30.62
C ASN A 133 -34.54 -9.31 -30.37
N ALA A 134 -34.25 -9.00 -29.12
CA ALA A 134 -33.87 -7.66 -28.69
C ALA A 134 -32.38 -7.55 -28.39
N ASP A 135 -31.79 -6.48 -28.89
CA ASP A 135 -30.46 -5.98 -28.50
C ASP A 135 -30.67 -4.97 -27.38
N TYR A 136 -29.91 -5.08 -26.27
CA TYR A 136 -30.05 -4.17 -25.14
C TYR A 136 -28.71 -3.55 -24.72
N GLU A 137 -28.76 -2.31 -24.18
CA GLU A 137 -27.65 -1.61 -23.61
C GLU A 137 -28.07 -0.93 -22.31
N LEU A 138 -27.19 -1.00 -21.30
CA LEU A 138 -27.40 -0.31 -20.02
C LEU A 138 -27.03 1.17 -20.17
N VAL A 139 -27.84 2.05 -19.60
CA VAL A 139 -27.60 3.51 -19.60
C VAL A 139 -26.76 3.89 -18.39
N GLY A 140 -25.77 4.77 -18.60
CA GLY A 140 -24.88 5.27 -17.54
C GLY A 140 -23.84 4.29 -17.02
N ARG A 141 -23.76 3.09 -17.61
CA ARG A 141 -22.76 2.06 -17.24
C ARG A 141 -22.50 1.11 -18.40
N GLN A 142 -21.32 0.52 -18.41
CA GLN A 142 -20.98 -0.49 -19.41
C GLN A 142 -21.82 -1.76 -19.22
N GLY A 143 -22.45 -2.20 -20.26
CA GLY A 143 -23.20 -3.46 -20.29
C GLY A 143 -24.14 -3.50 -21.48
N ARG A 144 -23.97 -4.50 -22.33
CA ARG A 144 -24.81 -4.73 -23.50
C ARG A 144 -24.94 -6.21 -23.80
N GLY A 145 -25.96 -6.55 -24.59
CA GLY A 145 -26.14 -7.92 -25.02
C GLY A 145 -27.31 -8.06 -25.96
N LYS A 146 -27.61 -9.31 -26.27
CA LYS A 146 -28.75 -9.73 -27.08
C LYS A 146 -29.55 -10.77 -26.32
N ALA A 147 -30.84 -10.83 -26.53
CA ALA A 147 -31.69 -11.88 -25.99
C ALA A 147 -32.77 -12.29 -27.02
N GLU A 148 -33.04 -13.58 -27.06
CA GLU A 148 -34.13 -14.09 -27.88
C GLU A 148 -35.50 -13.70 -27.31
N HIS A 149 -35.62 -13.73 -25.97
CA HIS A 149 -36.82 -13.30 -25.26
C HIS A 149 -36.41 -12.47 -24.03
N ILE A 150 -37.08 -11.34 -23.83
CA ILE A 150 -36.93 -10.49 -22.64
C ILE A 150 -38.33 -10.34 -22.00
N ASN A 151 -38.46 -10.76 -20.74
CA ASN A 151 -39.63 -10.48 -19.92
C ASN A 151 -39.27 -9.37 -18.93
N LEU A 152 -39.96 -8.27 -18.98
CA LEU A 152 -39.82 -7.12 -18.10
C LEU A 152 -40.97 -7.14 -17.08
N GLN A 153 -40.60 -7.06 -15.80
CA GLN A 153 -41.49 -6.78 -14.68
C GLN A 153 -40.88 -5.64 -13.90
N ASN A 154 -41.63 -4.91 -13.10
CA ASN A 154 -41.16 -3.66 -12.46
C ASN A 154 -39.77 -3.74 -11.80
N ASP A 155 -39.48 -4.85 -11.10
CA ASP A 155 -38.21 -5.00 -10.32
C ASP A 155 -37.34 -6.17 -10.81
N TYR A 156 -37.81 -6.87 -11.87
CA TYR A 156 -37.29 -8.15 -12.27
C TYR A 156 -37.29 -8.31 -13.79
N ARG A 157 -36.17 -8.71 -14.36
CA ARG A 157 -36.03 -8.93 -15.80
C ARG A 157 -35.51 -10.33 -16.03
N VAL A 158 -36.17 -11.09 -16.92
CA VAL A 158 -35.75 -12.42 -17.37
C VAL A 158 -35.41 -12.37 -18.84
N MET A 159 -34.17 -12.69 -19.17
CA MET A 159 -33.68 -12.78 -20.55
C MET A 159 -33.31 -14.21 -20.85
N LYS A 160 -33.89 -14.79 -21.89
CA LYS A 160 -33.61 -16.17 -22.33
C LYS A 160 -32.74 -16.18 -23.58
N ASN A 161 -31.86 -17.19 -23.65
CA ASN A 161 -30.81 -17.30 -24.68
C ASN A 161 -30.10 -15.97 -24.89
N ALA A 162 -29.55 -15.46 -23.79
CA ALA A 162 -29.05 -14.11 -23.72
C ALA A 162 -27.53 -14.05 -23.65
N THR A 163 -26.97 -12.96 -24.17
CA THR A 163 -25.57 -12.62 -24.05
C THR A 163 -25.38 -11.39 -23.18
N PHE A 164 -24.24 -11.28 -22.55
CA PHE A 164 -23.83 -10.09 -21.81
C PHE A 164 -22.33 -9.82 -22.01
N THR A 165 -21.98 -8.55 -22.22
CA THR A 165 -20.60 -8.07 -22.22
C THR A 165 -20.55 -6.63 -21.73
N SER A 166 -19.42 -6.21 -21.12
CA SER A 166 -19.13 -4.80 -20.85
C SER A 166 -18.26 -4.14 -21.93
N CYS A 167 -17.87 -4.88 -22.98
CA CYS A 167 -17.13 -4.34 -24.11
C CYS A 167 -17.96 -3.32 -24.89
N LEU A 168 -17.33 -2.29 -25.44
CA LEU A 168 -17.95 -1.30 -26.30
C LEU A 168 -18.49 -1.94 -27.59
N ARG A 169 -19.36 -1.23 -28.31
CA ARG A 169 -19.85 -1.69 -29.62
C ARG A 169 -18.68 -1.88 -30.60
N GLY A 170 -18.63 -3.07 -31.21
CA GLY A 170 -17.55 -3.45 -32.14
C GLY A 170 -16.39 -4.19 -31.49
N ASP A 171 -16.24 -4.14 -30.16
CA ASP A 171 -15.30 -4.95 -29.41
C ASP A 171 -15.95 -6.27 -28.95
N ASN A 172 -15.30 -7.40 -29.23
CA ASN A 172 -15.73 -8.75 -28.87
C ASN A 172 -14.66 -9.46 -28.01
N ALA A 173 -13.88 -8.70 -27.23
CA ALA A 173 -12.82 -9.28 -26.41
C ALA A 173 -13.36 -10.35 -25.47
N TRP A 174 -14.53 -10.14 -24.87
CA TRP A 174 -15.19 -11.15 -24.06
C TRP A 174 -16.73 -11.02 -24.09
N ALA A 175 -17.41 -12.13 -23.84
CA ALA A 175 -18.85 -12.18 -23.63
C ALA A 175 -19.22 -13.37 -22.74
N VAL A 176 -20.37 -13.28 -22.08
CA VAL A 176 -21.02 -14.41 -21.42
C VAL A 176 -22.28 -14.75 -22.19
N ASP A 177 -22.43 -15.99 -22.63
CA ASP A 177 -23.71 -16.53 -23.14
C ASP A 177 -24.36 -17.31 -22.00
N ALA A 178 -25.66 -17.10 -21.79
CA ALA A 178 -26.42 -17.83 -20.79
C ALA A 178 -27.74 -18.29 -21.36
N SER A 179 -28.22 -19.47 -20.93
CA SER A 179 -29.55 -19.92 -21.28
C SER A 179 -30.65 -19.04 -20.69
N GLU A 180 -30.36 -18.48 -19.51
CA GLU A 180 -31.24 -17.54 -18.82
C GLU A 180 -30.40 -16.56 -17.99
N ILE A 181 -30.72 -15.25 -18.09
CA ILE A 181 -30.19 -14.19 -17.23
C ILE A 181 -31.40 -13.59 -16.49
N ARG A 182 -31.36 -13.62 -15.16
CA ARG A 182 -32.32 -12.97 -14.27
C ARG A 182 -31.69 -11.76 -13.62
N GLN A 183 -32.20 -10.59 -13.91
CA GLN A 183 -31.72 -9.35 -13.34
C GLN A 183 -32.70 -8.84 -12.27
N TYR A 184 -32.18 -8.70 -11.04
CA TYR A 184 -32.88 -8.13 -9.89
C TYR A 184 -32.43 -6.69 -9.73
N VAL A 185 -33.27 -5.76 -10.23
CA VAL A 185 -32.85 -4.34 -10.36
C VAL A 185 -32.69 -3.66 -8.99
N LYS A 186 -33.62 -3.87 -8.06
CA LYS A 186 -33.61 -3.29 -6.73
C LYS A 186 -32.48 -3.87 -5.85
N GLU A 187 -32.21 -5.15 -6.00
CA GLU A 187 -31.17 -5.85 -5.26
C GLU A 187 -29.78 -5.72 -5.91
N GLU A 188 -29.72 -5.12 -7.11
CA GLU A 188 -28.49 -4.84 -7.86
C GLU A 188 -27.63 -6.07 -8.17
N TYR A 189 -28.26 -7.17 -8.64
CA TYR A 189 -27.52 -8.34 -9.10
C TYR A 189 -28.21 -9.05 -10.27
N ALA A 190 -27.44 -9.87 -10.96
CA ALA A 190 -27.91 -10.76 -11.99
C ALA A 190 -27.50 -12.21 -11.70
N GLU A 191 -28.39 -13.15 -11.96
CA GLU A 191 -28.15 -14.57 -11.99
C GLU A 191 -28.08 -15.04 -13.44
N MET A 192 -27.12 -15.88 -13.76
CA MET A 192 -26.91 -16.45 -15.08
C MET A 192 -26.90 -17.97 -14.98
N TRP A 193 -27.73 -18.63 -15.74
CA TRP A 193 -27.84 -20.08 -15.78
C TRP A 193 -27.18 -20.65 -17.04
N HIS A 194 -26.40 -21.75 -16.88
CA HIS A 194 -25.61 -22.36 -17.94
C HIS A 194 -24.71 -21.36 -18.67
N ALA A 195 -24.03 -20.54 -17.87
CA ALA A 195 -23.21 -19.47 -18.39
C ALA A 195 -21.92 -20.01 -19.04
N ARG A 196 -21.62 -19.52 -20.24
CA ARG A 196 -20.39 -19.81 -20.99
C ARG A 196 -19.62 -18.51 -21.19
N PHE A 197 -18.48 -18.42 -20.57
CA PHE A 197 -17.58 -17.28 -20.77
C PHE A 197 -16.78 -17.48 -22.07
N LYS A 198 -16.83 -16.51 -22.95
CA LYS A 198 -16.15 -16.50 -24.25
C LYS A 198 -15.09 -15.40 -24.30
N VAL A 199 -13.96 -15.71 -24.91
CA VAL A 199 -12.90 -14.75 -25.26
C VAL A 199 -12.76 -14.78 -26.77
N HIS A 200 -12.91 -13.63 -27.43
CA HIS A 200 -12.98 -13.53 -28.89
C HIS A 200 -13.87 -14.58 -29.56
N GLY A 201 -15.03 -14.84 -28.94
CA GLY A 201 -16.03 -15.81 -29.43
C GLY A 201 -15.74 -17.27 -29.08
N VAL A 202 -14.56 -17.62 -28.56
CA VAL A 202 -14.19 -18.97 -28.15
C VAL A 202 -14.62 -19.22 -26.70
N PRO A 203 -15.43 -20.26 -26.39
CA PRO A 203 -15.81 -20.58 -25.02
C PRO A 203 -14.61 -21.13 -24.25
N VAL A 204 -14.21 -20.44 -23.18
CA VAL A 204 -13.05 -20.78 -22.34
C VAL A 204 -13.42 -21.30 -20.96
N PHE A 205 -14.64 -21.02 -20.51
CA PHE A 205 -15.13 -21.43 -19.19
C PHE A 205 -16.64 -21.66 -19.21
N TYR A 206 -17.12 -22.66 -18.47
CA TYR A 206 -18.55 -22.97 -18.29
C TYR A 206 -18.87 -23.10 -16.81
N THR A 207 -20.00 -22.53 -16.40
CA THR A 207 -20.58 -22.77 -15.08
C THR A 207 -22.10 -22.98 -15.19
N PRO A 208 -22.68 -23.93 -14.45
CA PRO A 208 -24.14 -24.13 -14.46
C PRO A 208 -24.91 -22.95 -13.84
N TYR A 209 -24.27 -22.21 -12.92
CA TYR A 209 -24.82 -21.04 -12.26
C TYR A 209 -23.74 -20.01 -11.98
N LEU A 210 -24.04 -18.74 -12.21
CA LEU A 210 -23.19 -17.60 -11.92
C LEU A 210 -24.07 -16.46 -11.39
N GLN A 211 -23.63 -15.83 -10.29
CA GLN A 211 -24.26 -14.63 -9.78
C GLN A 211 -23.24 -13.47 -9.85
N LEU A 212 -23.65 -12.35 -10.43
CA LEU A 212 -22.83 -11.15 -10.60
C LEU A 212 -23.54 -9.94 -9.99
N PRO A 213 -22.82 -9.08 -9.22
CA PRO A 213 -23.32 -7.76 -8.85
C PRO A 213 -23.43 -6.89 -10.12
N ILE A 214 -24.51 -6.12 -10.23
CA ILE A 214 -24.71 -5.14 -11.30
C ILE A 214 -24.80 -3.70 -10.79
N GLY A 215 -24.59 -3.50 -9.48
CA GLY A 215 -24.51 -2.23 -8.79
C GLY A 215 -23.36 -2.21 -7.79
N ASP A 216 -23.37 -1.23 -6.90
CA ASP A 216 -22.27 -1.00 -5.94
C ASP A 216 -22.40 -1.82 -4.65
N ARG A 217 -23.49 -2.58 -4.48
CA ARG A 217 -23.71 -3.40 -3.28
C ARG A 217 -22.80 -4.61 -3.24
N ARG A 218 -22.12 -4.76 -2.12
CA ARG A 218 -21.28 -5.95 -1.86
C ARG A 218 -22.17 -7.18 -1.66
N ARG A 219 -21.80 -8.31 -2.27
CA ARG A 219 -22.52 -9.59 -2.16
C ARG A 219 -21.58 -10.75 -1.90
N SER A 220 -22.09 -11.73 -1.18
CA SER A 220 -21.39 -13.00 -0.99
C SER A 220 -21.34 -13.78 -2.30
N GLY A 221 -20.22 -14.45 -2.56
CA GLY A 221 -20.05 -15.27 -3.76
C GLY A 221 -18.62 -15.71 -3.99
N LEU A 222 -18.44 -16.45 -5.07
CA LEU A 222 -17.12 -16.84 -5.55
C LEU A 222 -16.45 -15.64 -6.23
N LEU A 223 -15.23 -15.35 -5.85
CA LEU A 223 -14.39 -14.38 -6.54
C LEU A 223 -13.61 -15.07 -7.68
N ILE A 224 -12.94 -14.28 -8.48
CA ILE A 224 -12.15 -14.79 -9.62
C ILE A 224 -11.06 -15.74 -9.07
N PRO A 225 -11.04 -16.99 -9.55
CA PRO A 225 -10.01 -17.93 -9.16
C PRO A 225 -8.67 -17.56 -9.79
N SER A 226 -7.59 -18.03 -9.18
CA SER A 226 -6.26 -17.95 -9.75
C SER A 226 -5.53 -19.28 -9.65
N GLY A 227 -4.59 -19.48 -10.54
CA GLY A 227 -3.81 -20.71 -10.62
C GLY A 227 -2.53 -20.50 -11.40
N GLY A 228 -1.60 -21.41 -11.22
CA GLY A 228 -0.30 -21.35 -11.87
C GLY A 228 0.54 -22.57 -11.57
N SER A 229 1.84 -22.47 -11.89
CA SER A 229 2.80 -23.52 -11.62
C SER A 229 4.13 -22.91 -11.18
N SER A 230 4.73 -23.48 -10.14
CA SER A 230 6.04 -23.10 -9.65
C SER A 230 6.86 -24.33 -9.29
N SER A 231 8.19 -24.18 -9.23
CA SER A 231 9.08 -25.27 -8.79
C SER A 231 8.83 -25.69 -7.35
N ARG A 232 8.37 -24.77 -6.49
CA ARG A 232 8.11 -25.03 -5.06
C ARG A 232 6.74 -25.64 -4.81
N ASP A 233 5.69 -25.11 -5.43
CA ASP A 233 4.31 -25.49 -5.14
C ASP A 233 3.80 -26.57 -6.11
N GLY A 234 4.49 -26.76 -7.25
CA GLY A 234 3.97 -27.52 -8.38
C GLY A 234 2.82 -26.76 -9.05
N PHE A 235 1.86 -27.47 -9.63
CA PHE A 235 0.60 -26.86 -10.03
C PHE A 235 -0.17 -26.40 -8.79
N TRP A 236 -0.69 -25.18 -8.82
CA TRP A 236 -1.54 -24.66 -7.75
C TRP A 236 -2.80 -23.99 -8.29
N TYR A 237 -3.85 -24.05 -7.50
CA TYR A 237 -5.15 -23.43 -7.78
C TYR A 237 -5.72 -22.89 -6.47
N MET A 238 -6.28 -21.68 -6.51
CA MET A 238 -6.98 -21.09 -5.36
C MET A 238 -8.30 -20.46 -5.78
N GLN A 239 -9.33 -20.66 -4.95
CA GLN A 239 -10.68 -20.16 -5.16
C GLN A 239 -11.10 -19.30 -3.96
N PRO A 240 -11.00 -17.95 -4.07
CA PRO A 240 -11.52 -17.10 -3.00
C PRO A 240 -13.05 -17.13 -2.97
N ILE A 241 -13.59 -17.21 -1.75
CA ILE A 241 -15.02 -17.20 -1.45
C ILE A 241 -15.27 -16.00 -0.54
N TYR A 242 -15.96 -15.01 -1.05
CA TYR A 242 -16.29 -13.81 -0.29
C TYR A 242 -17.63 -13.96 0.43
N TRP A 243 -17.68 -13.57 1.68
CA TRP A 243 -18.87 -13.58 2.52
C TRP A 243 -19.15 -12.17 3.05
N ASN A 244 -20.19 -11.53 2.52
CA ASN A 244 -20.73 -10.28 3.02
C ASN A 244 -21.64 -10.55 4.23
N ILE A 245 -21.06 -10.54 5.43
CA ILE A 245 -21.77 -10.90 6.66
C ILE A 245 -22.73 -9.77 7.07
N ALA A 246 -22.25 -8.52 7.01
CA ALA A 246 -22.98 -7.31 7.33
C ALA A 246 -22.36 -6.11 6.59
N PRO A 247 -23.00 -4.94 6.56
CA PRO A 247 -22.42 -3.74 5.93
C PRO A 247 -21.02 -3.37 6.47
N ASN A 248 -20.73 -3.74 7.70
CA ASN A 248 -19.49 -3.42 8.41
C ASN A 248 -18.63 -4.64 8.77
N TYR A 249 -19.00 -5.84 8.33
CA TYR A 249 -18.26 -7.09 8.52
C TYR A 249 -18.25 -7.90 7.25
N ASP A 250 -17.08 -8.35 6.85
CA ASP A 250 -16.95 -9.30 5.75
C ASP A 250 -15.81 -10.30 5.99
N MET A 251 -15.85 -11.39 5.24
CA MET A 251 -14.86 -12.44 5.32
C MET A 251 -14.56 -12.99 3.93
N THR A 252 -13.30 -13.29 3.67
CA THR A 252 -12.89 -14.06 2.49
C THR A 252 -12.20 -15.34 2.95
N VAL A 253 -12.67 -16.47 2.45
CA VAL A 253 -12.05 -17.79 2.68
C VAL A 253 -11.51 -18.28 1.35
N THR A 254 -10.23 -18.63 1.32
CA THR A 254 -9.54 -19.04 0.10
C THR A 254 -8.87 -20.41 0.29
N PRO A 255 -9.56 -21.52 -0.07
CA PRO A 255 -8.88 -22.79 -0.23
C PRO A 255 -7.87 -22.72 -1.39
N LYS A 256 -6.64 -23.12 -1.15
CA LYS A 256 -5.55 -23.22 -2.11
C LYS A 256 -5.03 -24.65 -2.16
N TYR A 257 -5.01 -25.24 -3.32
CA TYR A 257 -4.39 -26.56 -3.57
C TYR A 257 -3.03 -26.37 -4.24
N MET A 258 -2.03 -27.05 -3.74
CA MET A 258 -0.67 -27.11 -4.28
C MET A 258 -0.27 -28.57 -4.46
N SER A 259 0.07 -29.00 -5.68
CA SER A 259 0.34 -30.40 -5.97
C SER A 259 1.54 -30.99 -5.21
N HIS A 260 2.55 -30.17 -4.91
CA HIS A 260 3.70 -30.59 -4.13
C HIS A 260 3.48 -30.51 -2.62
N ARG A 261 2.64 -29.58 -2.13
CA ARG A 261 2.51 -29.28 -0.70
C ARG A 261 1.21 -29.78 -0.08
N GLY A 262 0.11 -29.74 -0.83
CA GLY A 262 -1.23 -30.13 -0.36
C GLY A 262 -2.21 -28.97 -0.27
N TRP A 263 -3.20 -29.09 0.63
CA TRP A 263 -4.26 -28.09 0.83
C TRP A 263 -3.88 -27.08 1.90
N GLN A 264 -3.93 -25.81 1.53
CA GLN A 264 -3.83 -24.65 2.43
C GLN A 264 -5.18 -23.95 2.48
N LEU A 265 -5.61 -23.56 3.66
CA LEU A 265 -6.79 -22.75 3.88
C LEU A 265 -6.37 -21.37 4.35
N ASN A 266 -6.75 -20.33 3.59
CA ASN A 266 -6.51 -18.95 3.95
C ASN A 266 -7.85 -18.29 4.30
N GLY A 267 -7.87 -17.47 5.35
CA GLY A 267 -9.05 -16.73 5.79
C GLY A 267 -8.68 -15.31 6.13
N GLU A 268 -9.49 -14.35 5.70
CA GLU A 268 -9.39 -12.94 6.05
C GLU A 268 -10.74 -12.44 6.52
N PHE A 269 -10.81 -11.91 7.73
CA PHE A 269 -11.99 -11.26 8.30
C PHE A 269 -11.71 -9.78 8.51
N ARG A 270 -12.58 -8.92 7.97
CA ARG A 270 -12.50 -7.46 8.13
C ARG A 270 -13.70 -6.95 8.90
N TYR A 271 -13.45 -5.97 9.73
CA TYR A 271 -14.48 -5.36 10.56
C TYR A 271 -14.30 -3.84 10.65
N LEU A 272 -15.43 -3.15 10.67
CA LEU A 272 -15.54 -1.72 10.93
C LEU A 272 -16.58 -1.52 12.04
N THR A 273 -16.18 -0.89 13.13
CA THR A 273 -17.02 -0.60 14.27
C THR A 273 -17.08 0.90 14.53
N SER A 274 -17.96 1.36 15.40
CA SER A 274 -18.02 2.78 15.78
C SER A 274 -16.74 3.30 16.44
N ILE A 275 -15.90 2.43 16.96
CA ILE A 275 -14.66 2.79 17.66
C ILE A 275 -13.39 2.49 16.86
N GLY A 276 -13.47 1.77 15.74
CA GLY A 276 -12.29 1.45 14.94
C GLY A 276 -12.52 0.36 13.92
N GLU A 277 -11.48 0.12 13.14
CA GLU A 277 -11.46 -0.86 12.05
C GLU A 277 -10.30 -1.83 12.21
N GLY A 278 -10.42 -2.98 11.58
CA GLY A 278 -9.35 -3.95 11.61
C GLY A 278 -9.55 -5.13 10.66
N LYS A 279 -8.47 -5.91 10.60
CA LYS A 279 -8.36 -7.11 9.78
C LYS A 279 -7.70 -8.21 10.61
N VAL A 280 -8.34 -9.37 10.64
CA VAL A 280 -7.77 -10.61 11.19
C VAL A 280 -7.62 -11.62 10.07
N ALA A 281 -6.47 -12.21 9.93
CA ALA A 281 -6.25 -13.22 8.90
C ALA A 281 -5.46 -14.41 9.42
N GLY A 282 -5.64 -15.54 8.75
CA GLY A 282 -4.91 -16.76 9.03
C GLY A 282 -4.71 -17.59 7.78
N GLU A 283 -3.58 -18.25 7.72
CA GLU A 283 -3.24 -19.24 6.71
C GLU A 283 -2.86 -20.55 7.41
N TYR A 284 -3.37 -21.67 6.94
CA TYR A 284 -3.14 -22.96 7.57
C TYR A 284 -2.94 -24.07 6.55
N LEU A 285 -1.78 -24.74 6.62
CA LEU A 285 -1.45 -25.95 5.89
C LEU A 285 -1.24 -27.08 6.89
N GLY A 286 -2.16 -28.03 6.93
CA GLY A 286 -2.16 -29.10 7.94
C GLY A 286 -0.98 -30.07 7.85
N ARG A 287 -0.45 -30.26 6.63
CA ARG A 287 0.73 -31.07 6.36
C ARG A 287 1.42 -30.59 5.09
N ASP A 288 2.61 -30.00 5.23
CA ASP A 288 3.49 -29.69 4.09
C ASP A 288 4.18 -30.98 3.65
N ARG A 289 3.99 -31.35 2.37
CA ARG A 289 4.56 -32.58 1.78
C ARG A 289 5.91 -32.33 1.11
N TYR A 290 6.24 -31.09 0.83
CA TYR A 290 7.44 -30.72 0.06
C TYR A 290 8.69 -30.62 0.93
N ASP A 291 8.55 -30.37 2.22
CA ASP A 291 9.68 -30.04 3.07
C ASP A 291 10.30 -31.29 3.71
N GLU A 292 11.39 -31.77 3.13
CA GLU A 292 12.23 -32.84 3.67
C GLU A 292 13.09 -32.38 4.86
N TYR A 293 13.27 -31.05 5.07
CA TYR A 293 14.19 -30.47 6.05
C TYR A 293 13.54 -30.12 7.39
N ILE A 294 12.23 -29.96 7.44
CA ILE A 294 11.51 -29.68 8.68
C ILE A 294 10.96 -30.98 9.26
N SER A 295 11.81 -31.73 9.93
CA SER A 295 11.53 -33.09 10.41
C SER A 295 10.37 -33.19 11.41
N ASP A 296 10.02 -32.10 12.16
CA ASP A 296 9.04 -32.17 13.26
C ASP A 296 7.80 -31.24 13.10
N LYS A 297 7.79 -30.27 12.18
CA LYS A 297 6.69 -29.32 12.05
C LYS A 297 6.11 -29.26 10.65
N ARG A 298 5.40 -30.32 10.27
CA ARG A 298 4.68 -30.38 8.99
C ARG A 298 3.45 -29.46 8.92
N LYS A 299 3.04 -28.87 10.05
CA LYS A 299 1.93 -27.92 10.12
C LYS A 299 2.50 -26.52 9.97
N ARG A 300 2.07 -25.84 8.91
CA ARG A 300 2.49 -24.47 8.62
C ARG A 300 1.30 -23.54 8.82
N HIS A 301 1.50 -22.43 9.51
CA HIS A 301 0.43 -21.48 9.76
C HIS A 301 0.96 -20.05 9.88
N LEU A 302 0.08 -19.12 9.55
CA LEU A 302 0.24 -17.70 9.76
C LEU A 302 -0.98 -17.16 10.51
N PHE A 303 -0.75 -16.25 11.43
CA PHE A 303 -1.77 -15.42 12.06
C PHE A 303 -1.39 -13.95 11.91
N TYR A 304 -2.34 -13.16 11.46
CA TYR A 304 -2.20 -11.73 11.25
C TYR A 304 -3.36 -10.99 11.91
N TRP A 305 -3.05 -9.88 12.61
CA TRP A 305 -4.05 -8.98 13.16
C TRP A 305 -3.54 -7.55 13.05
N ASN A 306 -4.29 -6.74 12.31
CA ASN A 306 -4.10 -5.30 12.24
C ASN A 306 -5.37 -4.62 12.74
N HIS A 307 -5.22 -3.66 13.66
CA HIS A 307 -6.32 -2.91 14.22
C HIS A 307 -5.93 -1.47 14.46
N SER A 308 -6.82 -0.55 14.13
CA SER A 308 -6.70 0.88 14.41
C SER A 308 -8.02 1.39 14.96
N SER A 309 -7.97 2.03 16.11
CA SER A 309 -9.15 2.62 16.73
C SER A 309 -8.90 3.97 17.37
N SER A 310 -9.98 4.75 17.40
CA SER A 310 -10.05 6.07 17.99
C SER A 310 -11.36 6.15 18.79
N PHE A 311 -11.27 6.30 20.09
CA PHE A 311 -12.44 6.30 20.97
C PHE A 311 -12.30 7.33 22.10
N LEU A 312 -13.40 7.72 22.69
CA LEU A 312 -13.44 8.73 23.74
C LEU A 312 -12.58 9.98 23.39
N GLU A 313 -12.67 10.43 22.13
CA GLU A 313 -11.97 11.58 21.54
C GLU A 313 -10.44 11.50 21.55
N ASN A 314 -9.84 11.15 22.70
CA ASN A 314 -8.40 11.27 22.94
C ASN A 314 -7.65 9.93 22.97
N TRP A 315 -8.35 8.83 22.98
CA TRP A 315 -7.75 7.51 23.04
C TRP A 315 -7.51 6.92 21.64
N ARG A 316 -6.38 6.24 21.49
CA ARG A 316 -6.01 5.50 20.30
C ARG A 316 -5.53 4.11 20.72
N PHE A 317 -6.01 3.09 20.01
CA PHE A 317 -5.53 1.73 20.18
C PHE A 317 -5.14 1.15 18.85
N ASN A 318 -3.91 0.64 18.75
CA ASN A 318 -3.35 0.09 17.54
C ASN A 318 -2.74 -1.29 17.83
N VAL A 319 -2.97 -2.22 16.92
CA VAL A 319 -2.33 -3.53 16.90
C VAL A 319 -1.76 -3.77 15.52
N ASN A 320 -0.53 -4.25 15.46
CA ASN A 320 0.09 -4.82 14.28
C ASN A 320 0.81 -6.10 14.71
N TYR A 321 0.20 -7.22 14.40
CA TYR A 321 0.67 -8.51 14.89
C TYR A 321 0.72 -9.52 13.76
N THR A 322 1.92 -10.00 13.45
CA THR A 322 2.15 -11.10 12.50
C THR A 322 2.93 -12.20 13.20
N ARG A 323 2.45 -13.43 13.11
CA ARG A 323 3.15 -14.61 13.62
C ARG A 323 3.06 -15.74 12.62
N VAL A 324 4.18 -16.38 12.35
CA VAL A 324 4.27 -17.54 11.48
C VAL A 324 4.82 -18.76 12.24
N SER A 325 4.55 -19.93 11.71
CA SER A 325 4.95 -21.21 12.32
C SER A 325 6.45 -21.41 12.43
N ASP A 326 7.20 -20.86 11.47
CA ASP A 326 8.64 -21.09 11.31
C ASP A 326 9.33 -19.96 10.55
N LYS A 327 10.67 -19.93 10.60
CA LYS A 327 11.50 -18.89 10.03
C LYS A 327 11.48 -18.83 8.49
N ARG A 328 11.13 -19.92 7.82
CA ARG A 328 11.12 -20.04 6.36
C ARG A 328 9.76 -19.79 5.73
N TYR A 329 8.75 -19.47 6.52
CA TYR A 329 7.37 -19.37 6.06
C TYR A 329 7.24 -18.47 4.82
N PHE A 330 7.77 -17.24 4.87
CA PHE A 330 7.71 -16.29 3.77
C PHE A 330 8.67 -16.59 2.61
N ASN A 331 9.68 -17.43 2.84
CA ASN A 331 10.52 -17.93 1.74
C ASN A 331 9.80 -19.01 0.94
N ASP A 332 8.92 -19.75 1.58
CA ASP A 332 8.24 -20.92 1.00
C ASP A 332 6.85 -20.57 0.45
N PHE A 333 6.14 -19.60 1.04
CA PHE A 333 4.79 -19.23 0.66
C PHE A 333 4.70 -17.76 0.29
N ASP A 334 4.02 -17.49 -0.82
CA ASP A 334 3.62 -16.13 -1.16
C ASP A 334 2.43 -15.75 -0.29
N SER A 335 2.60 -14.72 0.53
CA SER A 335 1.58 -14.20 1.44
C SER A 335 1.47 -12.68 1.30
N GLN A 336 0.28 -12.15 1.43
CA GLN A 336 0.07 -10.68 1.46
C GLN A 336 0.42 -10.06 2.84
N TYR A 337 0.81 -10.87 3.82
CA TYR A 337 1.08 -10.45 5.19
C TYR A 337 2.58 -10.43 5.54
N GLY A 338 3.44 -10.69 4.58
CA GLY A 338 4.88 -10.64 4.70
C GLY A 338 5.59 -11.09 3.43
N SER A 339 6.89 -10.85 3.35
CA SER A 339 7.73 -11.09 2.18
C SER A 339 8.96 -11.91 2.55
N SER A 340 9.50 -12.65 1.59
CA SER A 340 10.79 -13.37 1.71
C SER A 340 11.98 -12.42 1.98
N THR A 341 11.81 -11.12 1.71
CA THR A 341 12.83 -10.09 2.00
C THR A 341 12.70 -9.49 3.39
N ASP A 342 11.64 -9.83 4.15
CA ASP A 342 11.48 -9.36 5.52
C ASP A 342 12.44 -10.09 6.44
N GLY A 343 13.21 -9.36 7.22
CA GLY A 343 14.12 -9.95 8.22
C GLY A 343 13.40 -10.40 9.48
N TYR A 344 12.21 -9.88 9.75
CA TYR A 344 11.40 -10.17 10.94
C TYR A 344 9.93 -9.80 10.75
N ALA A 345 9.06 -10.38 11.57
CA ALA A 345 7.69 -9.92 11.77
C ALA A 345 7.57 -9.10 13.06
N ASP A 346 6.99 -7.92 12.96
CA ASP A 346 6.69 -7.06 14.12
C ASP A 346 5.41 -7.55 14.82
N GLN A 347 5.45 -7.57 16.15
CA GLN A 347 4.32 -7.93 17.01
C GLN A 347 4.15 -6.82 18.04
N TYR A 348 3.24 -5.91 17.74
CA TYR A 348 3.08 -4.65 18.44
C TYR A 348 1.63 -4.38 18.81
N ALA A 349 1.41 -3.95 20.06
CA ALA A 349 0.13 -3.43 20.52
C ALA A 349 0.38 -2.17 21.34
N ARG A 350 -0.44 -1.13 21.15
CA ARG A 350 -0.31 0.14 21.85
C ARG A 350 -1.68 0.75 22.13
N ILE A 351 -1.87 1.18 23.36
CA ILE A 351 -2.94 2.11 23.74
C ILE A 351 -2.32 3.46 24.14
N ALA A 352 -2.89 4.56 23.65
CA ALA A 352 -2.36 5.87 23.89
C ALA A 352 -3.47 6.91 24.12
N TYR A 353 -3.18 7.87 24.98
CA TYR A 353 -4.02 8.99 25.29
C TYR A 353 -3.32 10.29 24.89
N TYR A 354 -4.03 11.17 24.16
CA TYR A 354 -3.48 12.41 23.62
C TYR A 354 -4.25 13.62 24.10
N LYS A 355 -3.52 14.61 24.55
CA LYS A 355 -3.97 15.99 24.79
C LYS A 355 -3.00 16.95 24.11
N PRO A 356 -3.36 18.22 23.87
CA PRO A 356 -2.46 19.18 23.23
C PRO A 356 -1.07 19.31 23.88
N ASN A 357 -1.04 19.24 25.22
CA ASN A 357 0.19 19.46 25.98
C ASN A 357 0.85 18.20 26.51
N TYR A 358 0.18 17.05 26.46
CA TYR A 358 0.77 15.79 26.91
C TYR A 358 0.17 14.58 26.22
N ASN A 359 0.93 13.54 26.19
CA ASN A 359 0.47 12.22 25.81
C ASN A 359 1.05 11.13 26.71
N PHE A 360 0.31 10.07 26.87
CA PHE A 360 0.70 8.86 27.56
C PHE A 360 0.45 7.66 26.66
N SER A 361 1.34 6.69 26.66
CA SER A 361 1.10 5.41 25.98
C SER A 361 1.60 4.22 26.78
N LEU A 362 0.87 3.12 26.66
CA LEU A 362 1.26 1.79 27.11
C LEU A 362 1.38 0.90 25.87
N SER A 363 2.52 0.26 25.70
CA SER A 363 2.76 -0.62 24.55
C SER A 363 3.45 -1.92 24.95
N ALA A 364 3.30 -2.91 24.08
CA ALA A 364 4.02 -4.17 24.13
C ALA A 364 4.57 -4.46 22.73
N ARG A 365 5.86 -4.76 22.63
CA ARG A 365 6.55 -5.02 21.37
C ARG A 365 7.51 -6.19 21.48
N GLN A 366 7.42 -7.05 20.47
CA GLN A 366 8.38 -8.14 20.25
C GLN A 366 8.55 -8.38 18.75
N PHE A 367 9.55 -9.20 18.39
CA PHE A 367 9.89 -9.52 17.01
C PHE A 367 10.01 -11.03 16.84
N GLN A 368 9.47 -11.55 15.76
CA GLN A 368 9.79 -12.89 15.28
C GLN A 368 10.80 -12.77 14.15
N VAL A 369 12.08 -13.07 14.43
CA VAL A 369 13.18 -12.97 13.46
C VAL A 369 13.25 -14.20 12.58
N PHE A 370 13.50 -14.01 11.29
CA PHE A 370 13.53 -15.07 10.27
C PHE A 370 14.94 -15.57 9.94
N ASP A 371 16.00 -14.95 10.49
CA ASP A 371 17.36 -15.43 10.31
C ASP A 371 17.54 -16.79 11.03
N GLU A 372 17.82 -17.84 10.25
CA GLU A 372 18.03 -19.19 10.76
C GLU A 372 19.33 -19.31 11.57
N ASN A 373 20.33 -18.46 11.29
CA ASN A 373 21.63 -18.48 11.96
C ASN A 373 21.61 -17.70 13.27
N LEU A 374 20.56 -16.92 13.55
CA LEU A 374 20.45 -16.16 14.77
C LEU A 374 19.99 -17.05 15.93
N SER A 375 20.90 -17.37 16.86
CA SER A 375 20.62 -18.18 18.03
C SER A 375 19.96 -17.38 19.16
N ILE A 376 20.24 -16.07 19.25
CA ILE A 376 19.70 -15.15 20.26
C ILE A 376 18.93 -14.03 19.55
N GLY A 377 17.63 -13.99 19.77
CA GLY A 377 16.75 -12.95 19.22
C GLY A 377 16.88 -11.61 19.93
N PRO A 378 16.27 -10.54 19.35
CA PRO A 378 16.20 -9.25 19.98
C PRO A 378 15.36 -9.24 21.25
N TYR A 379 15.59 -8.28 22.12
CA TYR A 379 14.80 -8.10 23.33
C TYR A 379 13.37 -7.70 23.02
N ARG A 380 12.46 -8.22 23.83
CA ARG A 380 11.06 -7.76 23.94
C ARG A 380 10.99 -6.55 24.84
N ALA A 381 10.15 -5.57 24.50
CA ALA A 381 9.79 -4.45 25.35
C ALA A 381 8.34 -4.63 25.83
N MET A 382 8.14 -5.25 26.98
CA MET A 382 6.80 -5.58 27.50
C MET A 382 6.76 -5.59 29.05
N PRO A 383 5.99 -4.68 29.69
CA PRO A 383 5.34 -3.49 29.12
C PRO A 383 6.33 -2.36 28.87
N GLN A 384 5.96 -1.41 28.01
CA GLN A 384 6.61 -0.11 27.88
C GLN A 384 5.57 0.99 28.10
N MET A 385 5.88 1.91 28.96
CA MET A 385 5.08 3.09 29.29
C MET A 385 5.88 4.33 28.88
N ASP A 386 5.28 5.19 28.08
CA ASP A 386 5.89 6.45 27.67
C ASP A 386 4.98 7.61 28.06
N PHE A 387 5.55 8.68 28.57
CA PHE A 387 4.85 9.91 28.87
C PHE A 387 5.65 11.10 28.32
N ASN A 388 4.95 11.98 27.60
CA ASN A 388 5.47 13.22 27.06
C ASN A 388 4.64 14.39 27.57
N TYR A 389 5.31 15.46 27.95
CA TYR A 389 4.69 16.73 28.29
C TYR A 389 5.39 17.85 27.53
N TYR A 390 4.61 18.79 27.02
CA TYR A 390 5.06 19.94 26.24
C TYR A 390 4.48 21.22 26.82
N LYS A 391 5.33 22.19 27.07
CA LYS A 391 4.92 23.53 27.45
C LYS A 391 5.68 24.53 26.57
N HIS A 392 4.96 25.09 25.62
CA HIS A 392 5.47 26.13 24.74
C HIS A 392 5.27 27.51 25.36
N ASP A 393 5.98 28.49 24.82
CA ASP A 393 5.83 29.91 25.13
C ASP A 393 6.07 30.27 26.60
N LEU A 394 6.97 29.59 27.29
CA LEU A 394 7.45 30.02 28.58
C LEU A 394 8.28 31.30 28.46
N ALA A 395 8.30 32.12 29.50
CA ALA A 395 9.01 33.39 29.55
C ALA A 395 8.69 34.32 28.36
N ASN A 396 7.38 34.52 28.07
CA ASN A 396 6.88 35.33 26.96
C ASN A 396 7.33 34.87 25.56
N GLY A 397 7.32 33.55 25.34
CA GLY A 397 7.64 32.96 24.04
C GLY A 397 9.12 32.64 23.82
N TRP A 398 9.99 32.93 24.79
CA TRP A 398 11.43 32.69 24.65
C TRP A 398 11.86 31.27 24.90
N LEU A 399 11.07 30.46 25.64
CA LEU A 399 11.48 29.13 26.08
C LEU A 399 10.38 28.10 25.83
N ASP A 400 10.80 26.95 25.35
CA ASP A 400 10.00 25.74 25.24
C ASP A 400 10.53 24.68 26.21
N PHE A 401 9.65 24.11 27.00
CA PHE A 401 9.94 23.01 27.89
C PHE A 401 9.35 21.71 27.36
N LYS A 402 10.16 20.64 27.33
CA LYS A 402 9.73 19.30 27.01
C LYS A 402 10.17 18.35 28.10
N TRP A 403 9.30 17.43 28.43
CA TRP A 403 9.57 16.33 29.35
C TRP A 403 9.22 15.01 28.66
N TYR A 404 10.17 14.11 28.60
CA TYR A 404 9.93 12.72 28.23
C TYR A 404 10.27 11.81 29.40
N SER A 405 9.44 10.79 29.65
CA SER A 405 9.74 9.74 30.58
C SER A 405 9.28 8.38 30.06
N GLN A 406 10.01 7.35 30.42
CA GLN A 406 9.77 5.98 30.02
C GLN A 406 10.01 5.02 31.18
N ALA A 407 9.10 4.03 31.32
CA ALA A 407 9.34 2.83 32.11
C ALA A 407 9.17 1.62 31.18
N VAL A 408 10.19 0.79 31.07
CA VAL A 408 10.15 -0.37 30.16
C VAL A 408 10.80 -1.59 30.81
N ARG A 409 10.18 -2.75 30.59
CA ARG A 409 10.76 -4.05 30.93
C ARG A 409 11.28 -4.71 29.66
N PHE A 410 12.55 -5.05 29.69
CA PHE A 410 13.22 -5.85 28.66
C PHE A 410 13.30 -7.31 29.09
N ASP A 411 12.93 -8.21 28.17
CA ASP A 411 12.94 -9.65 28.33
C ASP A 411 13.47 -10.32 27.05
N ASN A 412 14.06 -11.52 27.15
CA ASN A 412 14.63 -12.26 26.04
C ASN A 412 14.24 -13.76 26.16
N ASP A 413 14.13 -14.44 25.03
CA ASP A 413 13.82 -15.88 25.01
C ASP A 413 15.01 -16.75 25.39
N SER A 414 16.23 -16.21 25.33
CA SER A 414 17.44 -16.93 25.74
C SER A 414 17.68 -16.84 27.25
N ASP A 415 17.86 -17.98 27.88
CA ASP A 415 18.20 -18.09 29.31
C ASP A 415 19.55 -17.46 29.67
N LEU A 416 20.42 -17.24 28.68
CA LEU A 416 21.72 -16.64 28.86
C LEU A 416 21.67 -15.12 28.99
N MET A 417 20.60 -14.51 28.45
CA MET A 417 20.51 -13.06 28.35
C MET A 417 19.91 -12.43 29.62
N PRO A 418 20.47 -11.33 30.12
CA PRO A 418 19.93 -10.60 31.25
C PRO A 418 18.62 -9.93 30.90
N THR A 419 17.76 -9.76 31.89
CA THR A 419 16.52 -8.97 31.80
C THR A 419 16.67 -7.66 32.58
N ALA A 420 15.87 -6.65 32.27
CA ALA A 420 15.95 -5.38 32.96
C ALA A 420 14.63 -4.61 33.01
N TRP A 421 14.46 -3.84 34.09
CA TRP A 421 13.64 -2.64 34.07
C TRP A 421 14.53 -1.42 33.82
N ARG A 422 14.07 -0.54 32.92
CA ARG A 422 14.65 0.80 32.71
C ARG A 422 13.62 1.85 33.04
N PHE A 423 14.02 2.81 33.87
CA PHE A 423 13.29 4.04 34.16
C PHE A 423 14.10 5.21 33.61
N HIS A 424 13.50 6.02 32.77
CA HIS A 424 14.18 7.12 32.09
C HIS A 424 13.38 8.41 32.19
N ILE A 425 14.08 9.53 32.38
CA ILE A 425 13.55 10.87 32.31
C ILE A 425 14.45 11.73 31.43
N GLU A 426 13.83 12.60 30.63
CA GLU A 426 14.53 13.49 29.69
C GLU A 426 13.85 14.87 29.66
N PRO A 427 14.07 15.71 30.72
CA PRO A 427 13.70 17.11 30.63
C PRO A 427 14.58 17.86 29.64
N SER A 428 13.99 18.72 28.81
CA SER A 428 14.71 19.61 27.91
C SER A 428 14.12 21.02 27.94
N LEU A 429 14.98 22.00 27.79
CA LEU A 429 14.64 23.40 27.68
C LEU A 429 15.29 23.95 26.41
N ALA A 430 14.49 24.54 25.53
CA ALA A 430 14.96 25.07 24.26
C ALA A 430 14.54 26.55 24.09
N SER A 431 15.43 27.34 23.51
CA SER A 431 15.11 28.68 22.98
C SER A 431 15.34 28.67 21.48
N SER A 432 14.33 29.13 20.73
CA SER A 432 14.40 29.23 19.28
C SER A 432 14.15 30.68 18.87
N MET A 433 15.11 31.27 18.19
CA MET A 433 15.04 32.61 17.63
C MET A 433 15.17 32.51 16.12
N SER A 434 14.23 33.06 15.39
CA SER A 434 14.28 33.10 13.93
C SER A 434 13.86 34.46 13.42
N ASN A 435 14.51 34.91 12.36
CA ASN A 435 14.19 36.12 11.62
C ASN A 435 14.46 35.88 10.13
N GLU A 436 14.36 36.92 9.31
CA GLU A 436 14.62 36.86 7.87
C GLU A 436 16.06 36.44 7.50
N TYR A 437 17.02 36.56 8.42
CA TYR A 437 18.44 36.24 8.17
C TYR A 437 18.79 34.82 8.59
N GLY A 438 17.98 34.17 9.43
CA GLY A 438 18.24 32.80 9.86
C GLY A 438 17.58 32.41 11.16
N GLY A 439 17.87 31.18 11.60
CA GLY A 439 17.38 30.60 12.85
C GLY A 439 18.51 30.13 13.75
N LEU A 440 18.40 30.46 15.01
CA LEU A 440 19.30 30.00 16.10
C LEU A 440 18.46 29.23 17.11
N LYS A 441 18.81 27.98 17.38
CA LYS A 441 18.21 27.18 18.44
C LYS A 441 19.26 26.76 19.44
N VAL A 442 19.00 27.03 20.71
CA VAL A 442 19.79 26.57 21.84
C VAL A 442 18.95 25.60 22.65
N GLU A 443 19.49 24.44 22.93
CA GLU A 443 18.79 23.39 23.68
C GLU A 443 19.68 22.81 24.76
N THR A 444 19.14 22.69 25.96
CA THR A 444 19.75 21.95 27.07
C THR A 444 18.83 20.76 27.42
N LYS A 445 19.44 19.62 27.71
CA LYS A 445 18.75 18.38 27.96
C LYS A 445 19.47 17.57 29.04
N LEU A 446 18.72 16.83 29.82
CA LEU A 446 19.28 15.93 30.82
C LEU A 446 18.74 14.51 30.58
N TYR A 447 19.60 13.53 30.41
CA TYR A 447 19.25 12.12 30.37
C TYR A 447 19.46 11.50 31.76
N GLY A 448 18.40 11.26 32.49
CA GLY A 448 18.39 10.52 33.75
C GLY A 448 17.88 9.11 33.54
N THR A 449 18.71 8.10 33.82
CA THR A 449 18.32 6.71 33.58
C THR A 449 18.70 5.82 34.75
N ARG A 450 17.77 4.97 35.20
CA ARG A 450 18.01 3.92 36.19
C ARG A 450 17.69 2.57 35.56
N TYR A 451 18.58 1.61 35.76
CA TYR A 451 18.38 0.20 35.41
C TYR A 451 18.32 -0.65 36.67
N GLU A 452 17.39 -1.61 36.64
CA GLU A 452 17.32 -2.74 37.59
C GLU A 452 17.47 -4.02 36.80
N GLN A 453 18.71 -4.57 36.74
CA GLN A 453 19.06 -5.70 35.90
C GLN A 453 18.98 -7.00 36.70
N LYS A 454 18.61 -8.08 36.03
CA LYS A 454 18.61 -9.44 36.56
C LYS A 454 19.38 -10.34 35.60
N LYS A 455 20.32 -11.14 36.14
CA LYS A 455 21.06 -12.17 35.42
C LYS A 455 20.10 -13.15 34.73
N GLY A 456 20.49 -13.68 33.59
CA GLY A 456 19.80 -14.79 32.92
C GLY A 456 19.71 -16.03 33.82
N SER A 457 18.75 -16.89 33.56
CA SER A 457 18.50 -18.10 34.37
C SER A 457 19.41 -19.28 33.99
N GLY A 458 20.08 -19.21 32.85
CA GLY A 458 20.96 -20.29 32.38
C GLY A 458 22.23 -20.45 33.23
N VAL A 459 22.80 -21.62 33.26
CA VAL A 459 24.00 -21.97 34.05
C VAL A 459 25.19 -21.11 33.62
N ASN A 460 25.31 -20.81 32.34
CA ASN A 460 26.40 -20.00 31.78
C ASN A 460 26.01 -18.54 31.57
N ALA A 461 24.93 -18.07 32.18
CA ALA A 461 24.53 -16.68 32.08
C ALA A 461 25.53 -15.76 32.80
N GLU A 462 25.85 -14.64 32.15
CA GLU A 462 26.81 -13.67 32.64
C GLU A 462 26.29 -12.90 33.87
N GLU A 463 27.19 -12.60 34.81
CA GLU A 463 26.87 -11.72 35.93
C GLU A 463 26.69 -10.28 35.45
N VAL A 464 25.63 -9.62 35.91
CA VAL A 464 25.30 -8.24 35.57
C VAL A 464 25.21 -7.38 36.84
N GLN A 465 25.56 -6.13 36.71
CA GLN A 465 25.39 -5.17 37.81
C GLN A 465 23.89 -4.90 38.02
N LYS A 466 23.40 -5.23 39.22
CA LYS A 466 21.94 -5.19 39.49
C LYS A 466 21.31 -3.81 39.34
N ASN A 467 21.97 -2.77 39.86
CA ASN A 467 21.47 -1.39 39.84
C ASN A 467 22.46 -0.47 39.18
N ILE A 468 22.01 0.29 38.19
CA ILE A 468 22.84 1.31 37.51
C ILE A 468 22.04 2.60 37.47
N ASN A 469 22.70 3.71 37.87
CA ASN A 469 22.17 5.04 37.71
C ASN A 469 23.08 5.82 36.78
N ARG A 470 22.49 6.52 35.82
CA ARG A 470 23.23 7.31 34.83
C ARG A 470 22.56 8.66 34.65
N VAL A 471 23.36 9.71 34.71
CA VAL A 471 22.95 11.09 34.45
C VAL A 471 23.92 11.71 33.45
N ILE A 472 23.38 12.18 32.32
CA ILE A 472 24.15 12.78 31.23
C ILE A 472 23.49 14.11 30.83
N PRO A 473 24.11 15.25 31.09
CA PRO A 473 23.68 16.53 30.54
C PRO A 473 24.08 16.65 29.06
N GLN A 474 23.28 17.38 28.29
CA GLN A 474 23.54 17.73 26.90
C GLN A 474 23.31 19.22 26.68
N PHE A 475 24.16 19.81 25.88
CA PHE A 475 24.01 21.16 25.33
C PHE A 475 24.08 21.08 23.80
N LYS A 476 23.15 21.76 23.11
CA LYS A 476 23.12 21.84 21.66
C LYS A 476 22.88 23.28 21.21
N LEU A 477 23.67 23.71 20.26
CA LEU A 477 23.53 24.96 19.52
C LEU A 477 23.34 24.60 18.06
N ASP A 478 22.27 25.12 17.42
CA ASP A 478 21.92 24.84 16.05
C ASP A 478 21.65 26.17 15.31
N LEU A 479 22.40 26.42 14.26
CA LEU A 479 22.35 27.65 13.47
C LEU A 479 22.07 27.30 12.00
N GLN A 480 21.04 27.88 11.46
CA GLN A 480 20.65 27.71 10.06
C GLN A 480 20.32 29.06 9.45
N THR A 481 20.68 29.24 8.17
CA THR A 481 20.26 30.42 7.39
C THR A 481 19.94 30.01 5.98
N VAL A 482 19.19 30.83 5.27
CA VAL A 482 18.86 30.65 3.86
C VAL A 482 19.29 31.90 3.11
N LEU A 483 20.26 31.74 2.23
CA LEU A 483 20.74 32.78 1.33
C LEU A 483 20.15 32.50 -0.05
N ALA A 484 19.47 33.45 -0.65
CA ALA A 484 18.86 33.31 -1.97
C ALA A 484 19.45 34.32 -2.95
N ARG A 485 19.60 33.89 -4.21
CA ARG A 485 20.00 34.76 -5.32
C ARG A 485 19.42 34.28 -6.64
N ASP A 486 19.24 35.20 -7.57
CA ASP A 486 19.00 34.83 -8.96
C ASP A 486 20.30 34.39 -9.63
N THR A 487 20.24 33.30 -10.39
CA THR A 487 21.45 32.78 -11.02
C THR A 487 21.79 33.52 -12.29
N THR A 488 23.10 33.76 -12.53
CA THR A 488 23.60 34.37 -13.77
C THR A 488 23.94 33.32 -14.83
N PHE A 489 24.23 32.08 -14.42
CA PHE A 489 24.65 30.99 -15.30
C PHE A 489 23.50 30.09 -15.76
N LEU A 490 22.39 30.02 -14.99
CA LEU A 490 21.15 29.37 -15.39
C LEU A 490 20.05 30.44 -15.46
N LYS A 491 19.68 30.81 -16.67
CA LYS A 491 18.66 31.82 -16.88
C LYS A 491 17.33 31.35 -16.30
N ASP A 492 16.62 32.27 -15.63
CA ASP A 492 15.29 32.02 -15.02
C ASP A 492 15.29 31.01 -13.85
N TYR A 493 16.45 30.87 -13.14
CA TYR A 493 16.53 30.07 -11.92
C TYR A 493 16.88 30.92 -10.71
N THR A 494 16.27 30.59 -9.57
CA THR A 494 16.67 31.12 -8.25
C THR A 494 17.45 30.03 -7.52
N GLN A 495 18.64 30.38 -7.01
CA GLN A 495 19.46 29.50 -6.20
C GLN A 495 19.35 29.87 -4.72
N THR A 496 19.14 28.88 -3.85
CA THR A 496 19.37 29.03 -2.42
C THR A 496 20.69 28.35 -2.00
N PHE A 497 21.29 28.89 -0.96
CA PHE A 497 22.35 28.23 -0.20
C PHE A 497 21.96 28.25 1.28
N GLU A 498 21.91 27.08 1.89
CA GLU A 498 21.34 26.84 3.22
C GLU A 498 22.41 26.25 4.14
N PRO A 499 23.38 27.05 4.65
CA PRO A 499 24.36 26.55 5.60
C PRO A 499 23.69 26.18 6.92
N HIS A 500 24.15 25.07 7.48
CA HIS A 500 23.70 24.52 8.73
C HIS A 500 24.92 24.16 9.62
N ILE A 501 24.98 24.74 10.79
CA ILE A 501 26.04 24.54 11.75
C ILE A 501 25.44 24.09 13.07
N GLN A 502 25.94 22.99 13.61
CA GLN A 502 25.48 22.48 14.90
C GLN A 502 26.69 22.20 15.79
N TYR A 503 26.64 22.66 17.02
CA TYR A 503 27.55 22.25 18.06
C TYR A 503 26.80 21.40 19.08
N LEU A 504 27.38 20.24 19.43
CA LEU A 504 26.79 19.29 20.37
C LEU A 504 27.85 18.93 21.44
N TYR A 505 27.53 19.18 22.71
CA TYR A 505 28.30 18.78 23.83
C TYR A 505 27.56 17.84 24.77
N ARG A 506 28.19 16.73 25.13
CA ARG A 506 27.71 15.73 26.06
C ARG A 506 28.87 14.99 26.70
N PRO A 507 29.06 15.05 28.05
CA PRO A 507 30.19 14.43 28.70
C PRO A 507 30.12 12.91 28.64
N TYR A 508 31.26 12.28 28.73
CA TYR A 508 31.38 10.81 28.82
C TYR A 508 30.81 10.27 30.14
N ARG A 509 30.10 9.16 30.02
CA ARG A 509 29.72 8.29 31.14
C ARG A 509 29.89 6.85 30.68
N ASP A 510 30.57 6.04 31.49
CA ASP A 510 30.74 4.60 31.22
C ASP A 510 29.37 3.88 31.22
N GLN A 511 29.14 3.09 30.20
CA GLN A 511 27.91 2.36 29.97
C GLN A 511 28.21 0.86 29.70
N SER A 512 29.43 0.40 30.02
CA SER A 512 29.87 -0.98 29.83
C SER A 512 29.06 -2.00 30.63
N ASN A 513 28.42 -1.57 31.72
CA ASN A 513 27.67 -2.42 32.63
C ASN A 513 26.17 -2.58 32.25
N ILE A 514 25.73 -1.91 31.18
CA ILE A 514 24.33 -2.00 30.72
C ILE A 514 24.20 -3.17 29.74
N GLY A 515 23.37 -4.15 30.09
CA GLY A 515 23.13 -5.37 29.31
C GLY A 515 24.27 -6.39 29.43
N SER A 516 24.31 -7.34 28.52
CA SER A 516 25.34 -8.36 28.44
C SER A 516 26.64 -7.81 27.89
N LYS A 517 27.78 -8.21 28.50
CA LYS A 517 29.13 -7.95 27.97
C LYS A 517 29.53 -8.96 26.90
N GLN A 518 28.92 -10.13 26.91
CA GLN A 518 29.18 -11.16 25.89
C GLN A 518 28.67 -10.67 24.54
N ARG A 519 29.60 -10.33 23.67
CA ARG A 519 29.36 -10.29 22.24
C ARG A 519 29.39 -11.74 21.75
N THR A 520 28.25 -12.40 21.79
CA THR A 520 28.13 -13.59 20.96
C THR A 520 28.20 -13.13 19.52
N SER A 521 28.85 -13.92 18.66
CA SER A 521 28.98 -13.64 17.22
C SER A 521 27.64 -13.37 16.53
N ASP A 522 26.53 -13.69 17.18
CA ASP A 522 25.18 -13.72 16.65
C ASP A 522 24.28 -12.57 17.16
N TYR A 523 24.74 -11.79 18.16
CA TYR A 523 23.96 -10.67 18.70
C TYR A 523 24.62 -9.33 18.38
N LEU A 524 23.96 -8.55 17.53
CA LEU A 524 24.45 -7.26 17.02
C LEU A 524 24.09 -6.06 17.90
N GLY A 525 23.28 -6.27 18.95
CA GLY A 525 22.77 -5.21 19.80
C GLY A 525 23.72 -4.83 20.93
N PHE A 526 23.85 -3.54 21.20
CA PHE A 526 24.48 -3.00 22.39
C PHE A 526 23.41 -2.67 23.43
N GLY A 527 23.41 -3.37 24.58
CA GLY A 527 22.38 -3.20 25.59
C GLY A 527 21.09 -3.91 25.21
N TYR A 528 19.94 -3.30 25.53
CA TYR A 528 18.60 -3.88 25.34
C TYR A 528 17.89 -3.37 24.07
N ASP A 529 18.08 -2.08 23.70
CA ASP A 529 17.34 -1.43 22.62
C ASP A 529 18.19 -0.58 21.68
N SER A 530 19.50 -0.59 21.83
CA SER A 530 20.38 0.30 21.07
C SER A 530 21.03 -0.41 19.89
N ALA A 531 20.84 0.16 18.72
CA ALA A 531 21.54 -0.19 17.49
C ALA A 531 22.18 1.04 16.87
N LEU A 532 23.32 0.87 16.18
CA LEU A 532 23.95 1.96 15.46
C LEU A 532 23.04 2.43 14.33
N VAL A 533 22.80 3.74 14.24
CA VAL A 533 21.97 4.33 13.21
C VAL A 533 22.83 4.70 12.01
N GLN A 534 22.37 4.34 10.80
CA GLN A 534 23.04 4.73 9.57
C GLN A 534 23.15 6.26 9.50
N GLN A 535 24.32 6.76 9.12
CA GLN A 535 24.54 8.18 8.86
C GLN A 535 24.19 8.51 7.41
N ASP A 536 23.39 9.54 7.22
CA ASP A 536 23.14 10.25 5.98
C ASP A 536 23.29 11.76 6.25
N TYR A 537 23.09 12.61 5.27
CA TYR A 537 23.24 14.06 5.49
C TYR A 537 22.36 14.57 6.63
N TYR A 538 21.09 14.18 6.68
CA TYR A 538 20.16 14.65 7.71
C TYR A 538 20.45 14.07 9.08
N SER A 539 20.97 12.87 9.13
CA SER A 539 21.32 12.21 10.39
C SER A 539 22.61 12.73 11.02
N LEU A 540 23.45 13.47 10.29
CA LEU A 540 24.63 14.16 10.86
C LEU A 540 24.24 15.14 11.97
N PHE A 541 23.05 15.73 11.90
CA PHE A 541 22.51 16.70 12.86
C PHE A 541 21.66 16.07 13.96
N ARG A 542 21.61 14.73 14.05
CA ARG A 542 20.92 14.03 15.14
C ARG A 542 21.66 14.14 16.46
N ASP A 543 20.91 14.15 17.55
CA ASP A 543 21.48 14.19 18.90
C ASP A 543 22.21 12.89 19.26
N ARG A 544 21.79 11.74 18.69
CA ARG A 544 22.29 10.42 19.09
C ARG A 544 22.76 9.60 17.90
N ARG A 545 23.87 8.90 18.09
CA ARG A 545 24.45 7.96 17.13
C ARG A 545 23.75 6.59 17.15
N TYR A 546 23.17 6.23 18.31
CA TYR A 546 22.46 4.96 18.51
C TYR A 546 20.96 5.23 18.63
N SER A 547 20.17 4.27 18.18
CA SER A 547 18.74 4.20 18.50
C SER A 547 18.54 3.87 19.99
N GLY A 548 17.32 3.88 20.48
CA GLY A 548 17.04 3.57 21.87
C GLY A 548 17.67 4.52 22.88
N LEU A 549 17.81 4.07 24.12
CA LEU A 549 18.31 4.88 25.23
C LEU A 549 19.47 4.25 25.99
N ASP A 550 19.87 3.01 25.67
CA ASP A 550 20.92 2.34 26.45
C ASP A 550 22.30 2.90 26.15
N ARG A 551 22.54 3.25 24.89
CA ARG A 551 23.85 3.77 24.45
C ARG A 551 23.73 5.24 24.04
N ILE A 552 24.20 6.11 24.90
CA ILE A 552 24.28 7.56 24.69
C ILE A 552 25.75 7.97 24.68
N SER A 553 26.35 8.03 23.48
CA SER A 553 27.76 8.34 23.32
C SER A 553 28.09 9.75 23.80
N SER A 554 29.32 9.95 24.34
CA SER A 554 29.82 11.30 24.56
C SER A 554 29.89 12.08 23.25
N ALA A 555 29.77 13.37 23.33
CA ALA A 555 29.88 14.27 22.19
C ALA A 555 30.58 15.57 22.62
N ASN A 556 31.55 15.97 21.85
CA ASN A 556 32.10 17.29 21.79
C ASN A 556 32.50 17.49 20.33
N GLN A 557 31.52 17.99 19.58
CA GLN A 557 31.55 17.93 18.11
C GLN A 557 30.89 19.13 17.49
N MET A 558 31.37 19.47 16.31
CA MET A 558 30.75 20.46 15.42
C MET A 558 30.35 19.77 14.12
N THR A 559 29.09 19.89 13.75
CA THR A 559 28.59 19.45 12.45
C THR A 559 28.49 20.64 11.52
N LEU A 560 29.14 20.55 10.37
CA LEU A 560 29.06 21.54 9.31
C LEU A 560 28.37 20.89 8.11
N GLY A 561 27.37 21.57 7.57
CA GLY A 561 26.71 21.13 6.38
C GLY A 561 26.05 22.28 5.65
N GLY A 562 25.56 21.99 4.49
CA GLY A 562 24.82 22.96 3.70
C GLY A 562 24.09 22.28 2.55
N THR A 563 23.00 22.90 2.14
CA THR A 563 22.23 22.50 0.98
C THR A 563 22.19 23.65 0.00
N THR A 564 22.41 23.40 -1.28
CA THR A 564 22.09 24.34 -2.35
C THR A 564 20.89 23.78 -3.16
N ARG A 565 19.95 24.66 -3.45
CA ARG A 565 18.75 24.31 -4.24
C ARG A 565 18.61 25.26 -5.42
N PHE A 566 18.07 24.75 -6.49
CA PHE A 566 17.76 25.52 -7.69
C PHE A 566 16.27 25.36 -7.99
N TYR A 567 15.58 26.49 -8.00
CA TYR A 567 14.18 26.60 -8.31
C TYR A 567 14.01 27.22 -9.68
N ASP A 568 13.11 26.66 -10.48
CA ASP A 568 12.76 27.23 -11.77
C ASP A 568 11.82 28.45 -11.62
N LYS A 569 11.43 29.05 -12.75
CA LYS A 569 10.56 30.21 -12.79
C LYS A 569 9.16 29.98 -12.20
N ALA A 570 8.68 28.73 -12.16
CA ALA A 570 7.42 28.36 -11.55
C ALA A 570 7.55 28.17 -10.01
N GLY A 571 8.78 28.18 -9.47
CA GLY A 571 9.07 27.93 -8.08
C GLY A 571 9.28 26.44 -7.76
N ASP A 572 9.34 25.58 -8.79
CA ASP A 572 9.59 24.16 -8.60
C ASP A 572 11.08 23.88 -8.37
N GLU A 573 11.38 23.06 -7.36
CA GLU A 573 12.74 22.60 -7.11
C GLU A 573 13.19 21.62 -8.21
N ARG A 574 14.22 22.01 -8.97
CA ARG A 574 14.77 21.21 -10.06
C ARG A 574 16.03 20.46 -9.66
N PHE A 575 16.83 21.03 -8.80
CA PHE A 575 18.07 20.42 -8.34
C PHE A 575 18.35 20.77 -6.88
N ASN A 576 18.84 19.82 -6.11
CA ASN A 576 19.46 20.09 -4.84
C ASN A 576 20.72 19.23 -4.64
N LEU A 577 21.65 19.78 -3.86
CA LEU A 577 22.83 19.09 -3.38
C LEU A 577 23.05 19.47 -1.93
N SER A 578 23.11 18.48 -1.07
CA SER A 578 23.45 18.60 0.35
C SER A 578 24.77 17.92 0.62
N ALA A 579 25.62 18.55 1.40
CA ALA A 579 26.90 18.00 1.83
C ALA A 579 27.20 18.38 3.27
N GLY A 580 27.75 17.45 4.05
CA GLY A 580 28.09 17.72 5.44
C GLY A 580 29.02 16.69 6.06
N GLN A 581 29.59 17.09 7.18
CA GLN A 581 30.52 16.26 7.95
C GLN A 581 30.51 16.67 9.45
N ILE A 582 30.71 15.71 10.33
CA ILE A 582 30.93 15.94 11.77
C ILE A 582 32.43 16.04 12.03
N TYR A 583 32.84 17.09 12.73
CA TYR A 583 34.20 17.25 13.27
C TYR A 583 34.16 16.96 14.76
N TYR A 584 34.87 15.92 15.19
CA TYR A 584 34.97 15.51 16.59
C TYR A 584 36.13 16.27 17.27
N LEU A 585 35.80 17.11 18.23
CA LEU A 585 36.81 17.83 19.05
C LEU A 585 37.41 16.92 20.13
N ASN A 586 36.64 15.88 20.52
CA ASN A 586 37.08 14.81 21.40
C ASN A 586 36.55 13.48 20.90
N ASP A 587 37.18 12.37 21.25
CA ASP A 587 36.71 11.04 20.94
C ASP A 587 35.26 10.82 21.43
N SER A 588 34.38 10.36 20.54
CA SER A 588 33.04 9.94 20.91
C SER A 588 33.03 8.48 21.34
N ARG A 589 32.64 8.21 22.59
CA ARG A 589 32.69 6.88 23.19
C ARG A 589 31.49 6.61 24.12
N ILE A 590 31.18 5.35 24.30
CA ILE A 590 30.16 4.87 25.25
C ILE A 590 30.75 4.09 26.41
N ASP A 591 31.94 3.50 26.20
CA ASP A 591 32.74 2.74 27.18
C ASP A 591 34.22 2.90 26.85
N ASP A 592 35.09 2.23 27.60
CA ASP A 592 36.53 2.28 27.41
C ASP A 592 37.04 1.26 26.36
N ASN A 593 36.17 0.50 25.72
CA ASN A 593 36.55 -0.43 24.65
C ASN A 593 36.94 0.35 23.37
N PRO A 594 38.18 0.21 22.88
CA PRO A 594 38.60 0.89 21.67
C PRO A 594 37.73 0.62 20.44
N ALA A 595 37.09 -0.55 20.37
CA ALA A 595 36.20 -0.91 19.27
C ALA A 595 34.87 -0.09 19.24
N ASN A 596 34.47 0.49 20.37
CA ASN A 596 33.27 1.31 20.51
C ASN A 596 33.59 2.82 20.49
N LYS A 597 34.84 3.18 20.20
CA LYS A 597 35.32 4.55 20.15
C LYS A 597 35.32 5.08 18.73
N THR A 598 34.73 6.25 18.51
CA THR A 598 34.90 6.97 17.26
C THR A 598 36.15 7.82 17.38
N PRO A 599 37.14 7.62 16.51
CA PRO A 599 38.41 8.38 16.60
C PRO A 599 38.14 9.87 16.40
N THR A 600 39.02 10.64 17.02
CA THR A 600 39.10 12.09 16.86
C THR A 600 39.50 12.43 15.44
N SER A 601 38.68 12.89 14.62
CA SER A 601 38.93 13.77 13.46
C SER A 601 37.64 14.17 12.84
N SER A 602 37.01 13.28 12.11
CA SER A 602 35.77 13.58 11.40
C SER A 602 35.01 12.31 11.09
N SER A 603 33.68 12.45 10.87
CA SER A 603 32.85 11.43 10.25
C SER A 603 33.18 11.30 8.78
N SER A 604 32.61 10.29 8.11
CA SER A 604 32.53 10.30 6.66
C SER A 604 31.78 11.55 6.16
N TRP A 605 32.21 12.09 5.02
CA TRP A 605 31.40 13.04 4.26
C TRP A 605 30.11 12.36 3.85
N ALA A 606 28.99 13.03 4.06
CA ALA A 606 27.68 12.59 3.53
C ALA A 606 27.19 13.60 2.49
N LEU A 607 26.95 13.12 1.29
CA LEU A 607 26.41 13.90 0.18
C LEU A 607 25.09 13.29 -0.25
N GLU A 608 24.11 14.15 -0.53
CA GLU A 608 22.82 13.76 -1.08
C GLU A 608 22.40 14.74 -2.16
N SER A 609 21.83 14.23 -3.24
CA SER A 609 21.37 15.06 -4.35
C SER A 609 20.13 14.48 -5.00
N ASN A 610 19.25 15.38 -5.44
CA ASN A 610 18.08 15.07 -6.26
C ASN A 610 18.04 16.06 -7.41
N TRP A 611 17.88 15.54 -8.63
CA TRP A 611 17.84 16.33 -9.85
C TRP A 611 16.65 15.94 -10.71
N LYS A 612 15.65 16.78 -10.77
CA LYS A 612 14.53 16.72 -11.71
C LYS A 612 14.97 17.34 -13.04
N MET A 613 15.64 16.54 -13.87
CA MET A 613 16.21 17.00 -15.17
C MET A 613 15.12 17.51 -16.11
N SER A 614 13.96 16.86 -16.08
CA SER A 614 12.74 17.24 -16.78
C SER A 614 11.53 16.70 -16.03
N ASP A 615 10.33 16.89 -16.56
CA ASP A 615 9.12 16.31 -15.97
C ASP A 615 9.09 14.78 -16.07
N HIS A 616 9.90 14.20 -16.96
CA HIS A 616 9.99 12.76 -17.18
C HIS A 616 11.24 12.11 -16.58
N TRP A 617 12.29 12.87 -16.31
CA TRP A 617 13.57 12.32 -15.84
C TRP A 617 13.93 12.86 -14.48
N ARG A 618 14.23 11.93 -13.56
CA ARG A 618 14.74 12.25 -12.23
C ARG A 618 15.94 11.40 -11.89
N TRP A 619 16.96 12.03 -11.39
CA TRP A 619 18.11 11.37 -10.81
C TRP A 619 18.18 11.66 -9.32
N ARG A 620 18.51 10.62 -8.52
CA ARG A 620 18.80 10.74 -7.08
C ARG A 620 20.11 10.04 -6.80
N GLY A 621 20.89 10.61 -5.88
CA GLY A 621 22.15 10.02 -5.44
C GLY A 621 22.45 10.32 -3.99
N SER A 622 23.03 9.35 -3.30
CA SER A 622 23.66 9.51 -2.00
C SER A 622 25.05 8.91 -2.02
N TYR A 623 25.99 9.58 -1.36
CA TYR A 623 27.38 9.17 -1.37
C TYR A 623 28.02 9.46 -0.02
N GLN A 624 28.78 8.48 0.51
CA GLN A 624 29.56 8.62 1.75
C GLN A 624 31.01 8.27 1.49
N TYR A 625 31.88 9.19 1.85
CA TYR A 625 33.33 9.05 1.73
C TYR A 625 34.00 9.15 3.10
N ASP A 626 34.67 8.10 3.49
CA ASP A 626 35.42 8.07 4.75
C ASP A 626 36.83 8.69 4.56
N THR A 627 37.03 9.83 5.20
CA THR A 627 38.31 10.56 5.15
C THR A 627 39.42 9.89 5.94
N ASN A 628 39.09 8.98 6.86
CA ASN A 628 40.08 8.28 7.67
C ASN A 628 40.66 7.06 6.92
N THR A 629 39.82 6.36 6.19
CA THR A 629 40.24 5.20 5.40
C THR A 629 40.48 5.54 3.92
N HIS A 630 40.20 6.79 3.51
CA HIS A 630 40.27 7.26 2.12
C HIS A 630 39.50 6.38 1.13
N ALA A 631 38.32 5.90 1.55
CA ALA A 631 37.51 4.98 0.78
C ALA A 631 36.02 5.38 0.76
N THR A 632 35.35 4.96 -0.29
CA THR A 632 33.88 5.04 -0.34
C THR A 632 33.28 4.07 0.67
N SER A 633 32.46 4.56 1.56
CA SER A 633 31.72 3.73 2.53
C SER A 633 30.41 3.24 1.96
N LEU A 634 29.66 4.13 1.33
CA LEU A 634 28.34 3.87 0.80
C LEU A 634 28.07 4.72 -0.45
N ALA A 635 27.44 4.16 -1.45
CA ALA A 635 26.93 4.90 -2.60
C ALA A 635 25.62 4.29 -3.09
N ASN A 636 24.61 5.12 -3.28
CA ASN A 636 23.37 4.72 -3.92
C ASN A 636 23.03 5.73 -4.99
N THR A 637 22.58 5.26 -6.15
CA THR A 637 22.07 6.14 -7.19
C THR A 637 20.90 5.50 -7.91
N SER A 638 19.92 6.31 -8.28
CA SER A 638 18.78 5.90 -9.09
C SER A 638 18.51 6.90 -10.20
N LEU A 639 18.24 6.40 -11.38
CA LEU A 639 17.78 7.17 -12.53
C LEU A 639 16.37 6.69 -12.90
N GLU A 640 15.41 7.57 -12.81
CA GLU A 640 14.00 7.31 -13.08
C GLU A 640 13.59 7.97 -14.38
N TYR A 641 12.91 7.23 -15.24
CA TYR A 641 12.23 7.72 -16.43
C TYR A 641 10.74 7.45 -16.30
N ASN A 642 9.94 8.50 -16.30
CA ASN A 642 8.50 8.46 -16.08
C ASN A 642 7.80 9.32 -17.14
N PRO A 643 7.60 8.79 -18.37
CA PRO A 643 7.03 9.57 -19.48
C PRO A 643 5.52 9.81 -19.34
N ALA A 644 4.80 8.97 -18.59
CA ALA A 644 3.38 9.07 -18.33
C ALA A 644 3.09 8.60 -16.89
N LYS A 645 1.88 8.86 -16.40
CA LYS A 645 1.47 8.60 -15.01
C LYS A 645 1.75 7.17 -14.53
N ASP A 646 1.53 6.19 -15.41
CA ASP A 646 1.60 4.76 -15.08
C ASP A 646 2.81 4.05 -15.71
N ASN A 647 3.76 4.80 -16.30
CA ASN A 647 4.96 4.28 -16.95
C ASN A 647 6.22 4.69 -16.19
N LEU A 648 6.95 3.71 -15.69
CA LEU A 648 8.19 3.89 -14.94
C LEU A 648 9.28 2.92 -15.42
N ILE A 649 10.46 3.46 -15.68
CA ILE A 649 11.70 2.67 -15.76
C ILE A 649 12.67 3.30 -14.76
N GLN A 650 13.21 2.49 -13.84
CA GLN A 650 14.16 2.94 -12.84
C GLN A 650 15.41 2.04 -12.88
N LEU A 651 16.55 2.66 -13.06
CA LEU A 651 17.86 2.03 -12.93
C LEU A 651 18.44 2.40 -11.56
N ASN A 652 18.92 1.38 -10.83
CA ASN A 652 19.49 1.53 -9.51
C ASN A 652 20.91 0.99 -9.47
N TYR A 653 21.77 1.66 -8.72
CA TYR A 653 23.06 1.12 -8.34
C TYR A 653 23.27 1.34 -6.83
N ARG A 654 23.75 0.29 -6.15
CA ARG A 654 24.06 0.30 -4.72
C ARG A 654 25.48 -0.23 -4.51
N TYR A 655 26.22 0.49 -3.69
CA TYR A 655 27.51 0.09 -3.16
C TYR A 655 27.54 0.21 -1.65
N ALA A 656 28.10 -0.78 -0.96
CA ALA A 656 28.46 -0.68 0.46
C ALA A 656 29.80 -1.41 0.65
N SER A 657 30.77 -0.74 1.26
CA SER A 657 32.07 -1.34 1.53
C SER A 657 31.96 -2.38 2.64
N GLN A 658 32.83 -3.41 2.58
CA GLN A 658 32.97 -4.42 3.63
C GLN A 658 33.18 -3.76 5.01
N ASN A 659 34.05 -2.74 5.09
CA ASN A 659 34.34 -2.04 6.32
C ASN A 659 33.10 -1.34 6.91
N TYR A 660 32.28 -0.72 6.06
CA TYR A 660 31.01 -0.13 6.47
C TYR A 660 30.03 -1.19 6.99
N ILE A 661 29.92 -2.33 6.32
CA ILE A 661 29.07 -3.46 6.72
C ILE A 661 29.51 -3.99 8.08
N ASP A 662 30.79 -4.23 8.29
CA ASP A 662 31.36 -4.75 9.54
C ASP A 662 31.14 -3.80 10.72
N GLN A 663 31.23 -2.49 10.48
CA GLN A 663 31.02 -1.47 11.51
C GLN A 663 29.55 -1.31 11.91
N ASN A 664 28.61 -1.48 10.96
CA ASN A 664 27.20 -1.19 11.17
C ASN A 664 26.36 -2.43 11.44
N LEU A 665 26.69 -3.57 10.83
CA LEU A 665 25.94 -4.84 10.97
C LEU A 665 26.62 -5.86 11.86
N GLY A 666 27.89 -5.62 12.24
CA GLY A 666 28.70 -6.54 13.03
C GLY A 666 29.25 -7.71 12.22
N ARG A 667 30.23 -8.41 12.82
CA ARG A 667 30.97 -9.50 12.16
C ARG A 667 30.22 -10.84 12.05
N SER A 668 28.99 -10.91 12.50
CA SER A 668 28.22 -12.17 12.44
C SER A 668 27.83 -12.60 11.02
N ALA A 669 27.92 -11.68 10.08
CA ALA A 669 27.64 -11.98 8.69
C ALA A 669 28.85 -12.68 8.01
N ASN A 670 29.10 -13.95 8.35
CA ASN A 670 29.94 -14.81 7.51
C ASN A 670 29.47 -14.83 6.03
N ALA A 671 28.30 -14.29 5.74
CA ALA A 671 27.71 -14.17 4.43
C ALA A 671 28.30 -13.01 3.58
N TYR A 672 28.81 -11.93 4.21
CA TYR A 672 29.28 -10.73 3.48
C TYR A 672 30.76 -10.47 3.76
N ARG A 673 31.63 -11.26 3.13
CA ARG A 673 33.09 -11.09 3.23
C ARG A 673 33.68 -10.19 2.16
N GLN A 674 32.84 -9.41 1.47
CA GLN A 674 33.24 -8.53 0.37
C GLN A 674 32.24 -7.37 0.24
N ASP A 675 32.65 -6.35 -0.51
CA ASP A 675 31.78 -5.21 -0.82
C ASP A 675 30.47 -5.66 -1.46
N ILE A 676 29.38 -5.00 -1.12
CA ILE A 676 28.09 -5.15 -1.83
C ILE A 676 28.13 -4.22 -3.03
N GLN A 677 27.93 -4.77 -4.24
CA GLN A 677 27.81 -4.02 -5.47
C GLN A 677 26.63 -4.57 -6.26
N GLN A 678 25.54 -3.82 -6.34
CA GLN A 678 24.31 -4.27 -6.96
C GLN A 678 23.81 -3.28 -8.00
N ILE A 679 23.38 -3.80 -9.14
CA ILE A 679 22.65 -3.05 -10.15
C ILE A 679 21.23 -3.59 -10.24
N GLY A 680 20.26 -2.70 -10.36
CA GLY A 680 18.84 -3.06 -10.42
C GLY A 680 18.10 -2.35 -11.53
N LEU A 681 17.14 -3.05 -12.12
CA LEU A 681 16.15 -2.50 -13.03
C LEU A 681 14.76 -2.74 -12.42
N VAL A 682 14.00 -1.66 -12.29
CA VAL A 682 12.58 -1.73 -11.93
C VAL A 682 11.79 -1.12 -13.07
N THR A 683 10.75 -1.78 -13.50
CA THR A 683 9.86 -1.28 -14.55
C THR A 683 8.40 -1.52 -14.19
N ALA A 684 7.57 -0.51 -14.46
CA ALA A 684 6.15 -0.63 -14.59
C ALA A 684 5.80 0.10 -15.89
N TRP A 685 5.31 -0.62 -16.89
CA TRP A 685 5.10 -0.08 -18.22
C TRP A 685 3.78 -0.55 -18.80
N GLU A 686 2.96 0.38 -19.15
CA GLU A 686 1.73 0.14 -19.89
C GLU A 686 2.04 0.06 -21.37
N VAL A 687 1.96 -1.15 -21.93
CA VAL A 687 2.28 -1.42 -23.34
C VAL A 687 1.09 -1.07 -24.24
N SER A 688 -0.12 -1.28 -23.74
CA SER A 688 -1.39 -0.93 -24.38
C SER A 688 -2.49 -0.89 -23.32
N ASP A 689 -3.69 -0.42 -23.69
CA ASP A 689 -4.86 -0.36 -22.82
C ASP A 689 -5.19 -1.69 -22.10
N ASN A 690 -4.71 -2.82 -22.63
CA ASN A 690 -4.99 -4.16 -22.10
C ASN A 690 -3.74 -4.89 -21.57
N TRP A 691 -2.56 -4.32 -21.71
CA TRP A 691 -1.30 -4.98 -21.33
C TRP A 691 -0.38 -4.04 -20.57
N SER A 692 0.00 -4.44 -19.37
CA SER A 692 1.05 -3.80 -18.60
C SER A 692 2.15 -4.81 -18.23
N VAL A 693 3.38 -4.35 -18.19
CA VAL A 693 4.55 -5.12 -17.75
C VAL A 693 5.08 -4.51 -16.47
N VAL A 694 5.11 -5.30 -15.42
CA VAL A 694 5.71 -4.93 -14.14
C VAL A 694 6.81 -5.94 -13.83
N GLY A 695 7.98 -5.44 -13.48
CA GLY A 695 9.10 -6.32 -13.16
C GLY A 695 10.19 -5.62 -12.39
N LYS A 696 10.99 -6.40 -11.66
CA LYS A 696 12.23 -5.96 -11.04
C LYS A 696 13.28 -7.04 -11.19
N TYR A 697 14.50 -6.60 -11.38
CA TYR A 697 15.65 -7.47 -11.49
C TYR A 697 16.85 -6.82 -10.82
N TYR A 698 17.46 -7.50 -9.87
CA TYR A 698 18.68 -7.08 -9.21
C TYR A 698 19.78 -8.11 -9.41
N HIS A 699 20.96 -7.63 -9.74
CA HIS A 699 22.16 -8.46 -9.95
C HIS A 699 23.29 -7.97 -9.04
N ASP A 700 23.86 -8.90 -8.29
CA ASP A 700 25.05 -8.64 -7.49
C ASP A 700 26.30 -8.80 -8.39
N LEU A 701 27.01 -7.69 -8.60
CA LEU A 701 28.18 -7.63 -9.48
C LEU A 701 29.41 -8.31 -8.85
N ALA A 702 29.51 -8.30 -7.53
CA ALA A 702 30.59 -8.92 -6.78
C ALA A 702 30.43 -10.45 -6.74
N LEU A 703 29.23 -10.92 -6.46
CA LEU A 703 28.87 -12.34 -6.42
C LEU A 703 28.55 -12.92 -7.80
N LYS A 704 28.35 -12.08 -8.82
CA LYS A 704 27.98 -12.44 -10.19
C LYS A 704 26.73 -13.31 -10.27
N LYS A 705 25.72 -13.01 -9.46
CA LYS A 705 24.47 -13.76 -9.41
C LYS A 705 23.26 -12.83 -9.25
N PRO A 706 22.07 -13.25 -9.71
CA PRO A 706 20.85 -12.50 -9.41
C PRO A 706 20.56 -12.51 -7.90
N VAL A 707 20.02 -11.42 -7.40
CA VAL A 707 19.56 -11.26 -6.01
C VAL A 707 18.04 -11.38 -5.95
N GLU A 708 17.36 -10.80 -6.97
CA GLU A 708 15.90 -10.80 -7.06
C GLU A 708 15.48 -10.80 -8.52
#